data_4bf50119e79c443d565af34bdd53dbd9
#
_entry.id   4bf50119e79c443d565af34bdd53dbd9
#
_cell.length_a   1.000
_cell.length_b   1.000
_cell.length_c   1.000
_cell.angle_alpha   90.00
_cell.angle_beta   90.00
_cell.angle_gamma   90.00
#
_symmetry.space_group_name_H-M   'P 1'
#
loop_
_entity.id
_entity.type
_entity.pdbx_description
1 polymer ?
#
loop_
_entity_poly.entity_id
_entity_poly.type
_entity_poly.pdbx_seq_one_letter_code
_entity_poly.pdbx_strand_id
1 'polypeptide(L)'
;MPWDNDYTPRPTARVYQLRKAGEIDQAYEIAKGLHDSSPEDDDINKAYAWTLIDLCKRCIAQGDLQSAQVYSDELSIISFDNTWDDFIQTILKQGKSIKEKLNPYSADIAKASELSKGGNPDEAMRIMTGLKNAGHLTTESYETYGWIIFRYLRDKMSSLTSVQFRTGLKDYLDLKEHCSDNLHKQILNLALNYSKQDSNFRFASFFKIWGPDKIDYEAFQESYDREGKKISPLMSRVAREVVKYPIAEVNEICDALGNYKSQFVDFIRESTFWKLYHSFTDKQFQDLWNGFDAYLGNYPIESYEEFHSKILSLAVRAMVEENQWRFYTFFKKWNPACLGSADWQEEKGENGEAYKALALKAIKSAVDSALSINDADLGDTEWLISAIDTAIKHNPDDDWTVRDKAKLLIKSGKKEDAVKVYEDLVFKLGDKYYVWQEFSDCIDDTNAKIGMLCKAISMEKNEDFIGNIRLSLAECLLNEGLKAEACHELELYKANYEAKGWKVKARYEALQSKCEGVTAANDNKDLYQKYIPLAEEYAYSSIPAYELLIIDDWKDNDGKKHVKFTNNDNIEIVVNPKRFPSLRKYHKGQIWNVKLYEEKPAPKPVSTIRFFGIPNKVEPPKYIPLLISPSKKADWEILPEIVGIIDHVNKEKKVYHLISEDSKQIFEPFEQQTFQKGDFVKFKIFKKSVKDETRYFAQNITLCDKEEGMAHFPSRIIAVDGVNESKKLFHYVVGPGVLDGIIHFDQTEIRPDVGDCLKIKYYMREKKDSKNPNKQVKIREILSIETTNEINDKAIKNISGLLELKWKGGYDYDDYYDDDEDEVESKVTTADFAFIGDYYVHRDLLLKYNITSDCHVTGRAIFTGDGKWKVFELTFGN
;
A
#
# COMPACT_ATOMS: atom_id res chain seq x y z
N MET A 1 33.08 -10.68 -37.48
CA MET A 1 32.20 -9.94 -38.38
C MET A 1 32.75 -8.53 -38.50
N PRO A 2 33.11 -8.03 -39.69
CA PRO A 2 33.57 -6.66 -39.84
C PRO A 2 32.40 -5.71 -39.67
N TRP A 3 32.62 -4.63 -38.95
CA TRP A 3 31.67 -3.53 -38.78
C TRP A 3 31.73 -2.73 -40.09
N ASP A 4 30.70 -2.84 -40.94
CA ASP A 4 30.50 -1.94 -42.05
C ASP A 4 30.17 -0.55 -41.51
N ASN A 5 31.18 0.35 -41.62
CA ASN A 5 31.02 1.78 -41.42
C ASN A 5 30.36 2.37 -42.70
N ASP A 6 29.06 2.21 -42.87
CA ASP A 6 28.29 3.02 -43.77
C ASP A 6 28.07 4.40 -43.15
N TYR A 7 29.13 5.21 -43.14
CA TYR A 7 29.05 6.62 -42.78
C TYR A 7 28.52 7.38 -44.00
N THR A 8 27.19 7.36 -44.18
CA THR A 8 26.55 8.32 -45.11
C THR A 8 26.65 9.71 -44.46
N PRO A 9 27.40 10.66 -45.07
CA PRO A 9 27.54 12.00 -44.52
C PRO A 9 26.13 12.62 -44.36
N ARG A 10 25.82 13.18 -43.20
CA ARG A 10 24.55 13.86 -42.95
C ARG A 10 24.28 14.84 -44.08
N PRO A 11 23.05 14.97 -44.59
CA PRO A 11 22.72 15.90 -45.73
C PRO A 11 23.22 17.32 -45.43
N THR A 12 23.22 17.76 -44.18
CA THR A 12 23.67 19.10 -43.73
C THR A 12 25.18 19.26 -43.69
N ALA A 13 25.97 18.19 -43.73
CA ALA A 13 27.43 18.26 -43.60
C ALA A 13 28.09 19.16 -44.67
N ARG A 14 27.58 19.08 -45.90
CA ARG A 14 28.04 19.91 -47.02
C ARG A 14 27.75 21.40 -46.80
N VAL A 15 26.60 21.73 -46.25
CA VAL A 15 26.22 23.10 -45.88
C VAL A 15 27.22 23.69 -44.88
N TYR A 16 27.52 22.96 -43.79
CA TYR A 16 28.49 23.43 -42.80
C TYR A 16 29.90 23.56 -43.34
N GLN A 17 30.33 22.70 -44.28
CA GLN A 17 31.62 22.82 -44.94
C GLN A 17 31.71 24.09 -45.75
N LEU A 18 30.70 24.38 -46.59
CA LEU A 18 30.65 25.57 -47.44
C LEU A 18 30.60 26.87 -46.59
N ARG A 19 29.78 26.90 -45.56
CA ARG A 19 29.75 28.01 -44.60
C ARG A 19 31.12 28.27 -43.99
N LYS A 20 31.83 27.21 -43.56
CA LYS A 20 33.18 27.32 -42.99
C LYS A 20 34.23 27.78 -44.04
N ALA A 21 34.04 27.45 -45.32
CA ALA A 21 34.88 27.90 -46.40
C ALA A 21 34.57 29.34 -46.85
N GLY A 22 33.52 29.96 -46.31
CA GLY A 22 33.09 31.31 -46.72
C GLY A 22 32.21 31.32 -47.98
N GLU A 23 31.87 30.15 -48.55
CA GLU A 23 31.04 30.00 -49.77
C GLU A 23 29.55 30.02 -49.42
N ILE A 24 29.10 31.11 -48.78
CA ILE A 24 27.81 31.21 -48.13
C ILE A 24 26.65 31.14 -49.11
N ASP A 25 26.80 31.66 -50.36
CA ASP A 25 25.76 31.59 -51.36
C ASP A 25 25.48 30.17 -51.84
N GLN A 26 26.53 29.34 -52.05
CA GLN A 26 26.36 27.91 -52.34
C GLN A 26 25.78 27.15 -51.17
N ALA A 27 26.19 27.51 -49.94
CA ALA A 27 25.61 26.93 -48.74
C ALA A 27 24.11 27.22 -48.60
N TYR A 28 23.68 28.44 -49.00
CA TYR A 28 22.28 28.84 -48.98
C TYR A 28 21.42 28.02 -49.96
N GLU A 29 21.87 27.91 -51.23
CA GLU A 29 21.13 27.13 -52.25
C GLU A 29 20.91 25.68 -51.78
N ILE A 30 21.95 25.06 -51.24
CA ILE A 30 21.86 23.68 -50.74
C ILE A 30 20.96 23.61 -49.52
N ALA A 31 21.16 24.51 -48.52
CA ALA A 31 20.39 24.50 -47.30
C ALA A 31 18.91 24.76 -47.52
N LYS A 32 18.58 25.69 -48.43
CA LYS A 32 17.20 25.98 -48.85
C LYS A 32 16.55 24.79 -49.54
N GLY A 33 17.25 24.14 -50.48
CA GLY A 33 16.72 22.93 -51.12
C GLY A 33 16.48 21.76 -50.18
N LEU A 34 17.32 21.62 -49.16
CA LEU A 34 17.11 20.64 -48.07
C LEU A 34 15.88 21.00 -47.24
N HIS A 35 15.75 22.25 -46.83
CA HIS A 35 14.62 22.74 -46.02
C HIS A 35 13.30 22.61 -46.81
N ASP A 36 13.26 22.98 -48.09
CA ASP A 36 12.07 22.84 -48.93
C ASP A 36 11.64 21.38 -49.07
N SER A 37 12.59 20.44 -49.00
CA SER A 37 12.34 19.00 -49.10
C SER A 37 11.93 18.35 -47.76
N SER A 38 12.36 18.92 -46.64
CA SER A 38 12.14 18.38 -45.28
C SER A 38 12.02 19.50 -44.23
N PRO A 39 10.94 20.29 -44.25
CA PRO A 39 10.80 21.47 -43.38
C PRO A 39 10.62 21.13 -41.88
N GLU A 40 10.31 19.88 -41.54
CA GLU A 40 10.12 19.39 -40.17
C GLU A 40 11.43 18.89 -39.52
N ASP A 41 12.55 18.85 -40.28
CA ASP A 41 13.81 18.35 -39.75
C ASP A 41 14.62 19.47 -39.04
N ASP A 42 14.70 19.44 -37.70
CA ASP A 42 15.43 20.43 -36.91
C ASP A 42 16.91 20.54 -37.28
N ASP A 43 17.60 19.46 -37.70
CA ASP A 43 19.02 19.53 -38.09
C ASP A 43 19.20 20.25 -39.42
N ILE A 44 18.25 20.07 -40.35
CA ILE A 44 18.19 20.82 -41.59
C ILE A 44 17.84 22.27 -41.33
N ASN A 45 16.84 22.52 -40.49
CA ASN A 45 16.41 23.86 -40.08
C ASN A 45 17.52 24.63 -39.38
N LYS A 46 18.32 24.01 -38.50
CA LYS A 46 19.53 24.60 -37.90
C LYS A 46 20.55 25.02 -38.98
N ALA A 47 20.84 24.14 -39.96
CA ALA A 47 21.81 24.43 -41.01
C ALA A 47 21.34 25.58 -41.91
N TYR A 48 20.05 25.61 -42.24
CA TYR A 48 19.44 26.69 -43.00
C TYR A 48 19.43 28.02 -42.25
N ALA A 49 18.97 28.01 -41.01
CA ALA A 49 18.94 29.19 -40.15
C ALA A 49 20.34 29.79 -39.95
N TRP A 50 21.36 29.00 -39.67
CA TRP A 50 22.72 29.47 -39.54
C TRP A 50 23.26 30.09 -40.83
N THR A 51 22.88 29.54 -42.02
CA THR A 51 23.27 30.08 -43.30
C THR A 51 22.63 31.45 -43.55
N LEU A 52 21.35 31.60 -43.23
CA LEU A 52 20.63 32.86 -43.30
C LEU A 52 21.24 33.91 -42.34
N ILE A 53 21.64 33.50 -41.13
CA ILE A 53 22.36 34.39 -40.19
C ILE A 53 23.66 34.90 -40.78
N ASP A 54 24.44 34.03 -41.44
CA ASP A 54 25.68 34.44 -42.06
C ASP A 54 25.44 35.39 -43.26
N LEU A 55 24.41 35.14 -44.10
CA LEU A 55 23.97 36.04 -45.15
C LEU A 55 23.54 37.41 -44.60
N CYS A 56 22.69 37.44 -43.58
CA CYS A 56 22.29 38.68 -42.94
C CYS A 56 23.49 39.46 -42.44
N LYS A 57 24.43 38.83 -41.76
CA LYS A 57 25.65 39.49 -41.25
C LYS A 57 26.53 40.06 -42.35
N ARG A 58 26.67 39.33 -43.46
CA ARG A 58 27.43 39.79 -44.64
C ARG A 58 26.75 41.00 -45.31
N CYS A 59 25.46 40.95 -45.56
CA CYS A 59 24.72 42.04 -46.15
C CYS A 59 24.73 43.31 -45.28
N ILE A 60 24.54 43.14 -43.95
CA ILE A 60 24.65 44.25 -42.98
C ILE A 60 26.04 44.90 -43.03
N ALA A 61 27.11 44.10 -43.08
CA ALA A 61 28.49 44.58 -43.18
C ALA A 61 28.78 45.32 -44.46
N GLN A 62 28.09 44.95 -45.55
CA GLN A 62 28.20 45.61 -46.89
C GLN A 62 27.26 46.80 -47.03
N GLY A 63 26.41 47.09 -46.06
CA GLY A 63 25.43 48.16 -46.12
C GLY A 63 24.17 47.85 -46.96
N ASP A 64 24.02 46.60 -47.43
CA ASP A 64 22.84 46.13 -48.14
C ASP A 64 21.75 45.67 -47.20
N LEU A 65 21.07 46.66 -46.60
CA LEU A 65 20.04 46.45 -45.63
C LEU A 65 18.77 45.81 -46.25
N GLN A 66 18.54 46.00 -47.54
CA GLN A 66 17.38 45.46 -48.24
C GLN A 66 17.49 43.92 -48.38
N SER A 67 18.64 43.46 -48.88
CA SER A 67 18.88 41.98 -48.93
C SER A 67 18.95 41.38 -47.52
N ALA A 68 19.53 42.05 -46.57
CA ALA A 68 19.57 41.57 -45.17
C ALA A 68 18.17 41.45 -44.58
N GLN A 69 17.22 42.32 -44.92
CA GLN A 69 15.82 42.20 -44.47
C GLN A 69 15.15 40.97 -45.07
N VAL A 70 15.33 40.71 -46.38
CA VAL A 70 14.77 39.52 -47.02
C VAL A 70 15.22 38.22 -46.33
N TYR A 71 16.54 38.09 -46.05
CA TYR A 71 17.04 36.89 -45.38
C TYR A 71 16.62 36.84 -43.89
N SER A 72 16.42 37.94 -43.24
CA SER A 72 15.90 38.02 -41.88
C SER A 72 14.42 37.58 -41.82
N ASP A 73 13.63 37.92 -42.85
CA ASP A 73 12.25 37.53 -42.95
C ASP A 73 12.16 36.02 -43.21
N GLU A 74 12.99 35.45 -44.09
CA GLU A 74 13.11 33.98 -44.27
C GLU A 74 13.51 33.29 -42.96
N LEU A 75 14.49 33.81 -42.25
CA LEU A 75 14.90 33.22 -40.94
C LEU A 75 13.75 33.20 -39.96
N SER A 76 12.86 34.19 -39.98
CA SER A 76 11.75 34.30 -39.03
C SER A 76 10.60 33.30 -39.26
N ILE A 77 10.57 32.66 -40.40
CA ILE A 77 9.53 31.67 -40.78
C ILE A 77 9.94 30.25 -40.35
N ILE A 78 11.24 30.01 -40.13
CA ILE A 78 11.73 28.69 -39.74
C ILE A 78 11.19 28.34 -38.36
N SER A 79 10.47 27.21 -38.27
CA SER A 79 10.00 26.62 -37.02
C SER A 79 10.96 25.53 -36.49
N PHE A 80 11.01 25.34 -35.22
CA PHE A 80 11.78 24.30 -34.54
C PHE A 80 10.91 23.55 -33.55
N ASP A 81 10.99 22.22 -33.57
CA ASP A 81 10.22 21.36 -32.64
C ASP A 81 10.85 21.38 -31.25
N ASN A 82 12.18 21.32 -31.15
CA ASN A 82 12.89 21.30 -29.86
C ASN A 82 13.49 22.67 -29.52
N THR A 83 12.65 23.57 -29.05
CA THR A 83 13.09 24.93 -28.63
C THR A 83 14.02 24.97 -27.40
N TRP A 84 14.25 23.86 -26.69
CA TRP A 84 15.15 23.73 -25.54
C TRP A 84 16.61 23.40 -25.94
N ASP A 85 16.86 23.11 -27.22
CA ASP A 85 18.21 22.85 -27.73
C ASP A 85 19.06 24.14 -27.70
N ASP A 86 20.25 24.08 -27.08
CA ASP A 86 21.16 25.21 -26.92
C ASP A 86 21.58 25.88 -28.26
N PHE A 87 21.71 25.08 -29.32
CA PHE A 87 22.00 25.60 -30.65
C PHE A 87 20.82 26.37 -31.24
N ILE A 88 19.60 25.87 -31.03
CA ILE A 88 18.37 26.56 -31.46
C ILE A 88 18.21 27.85 -30.69
N GLN A 89 18.41 27.81 -29.36
CA GLN A 89 18.42 29.02 -28.53
C GLN A 89 19.45 30.07 -29.03
N THR A 90 20.62 29.60 -29.49
CA THR A 90 21.65 30.48 -30.05
C THR A 90 21.20 31.07 -31.39
N ILE A 91 20.55 30.28 -32.30
CA ILE A 91 19.98 30.77 -33.54
C ILE A 91 18.93 31.86 -33.30
N LEU A 92 17.99 31.58 -32.38
CA LEU A 92 16.93 32.55 -32.03
C LEU A 92 17.52 33.87 -31.47
N LYS A 93 18.53 33.78 -30.65
CA LYS A 93 19.25 34.93 -30.12
C LYS A 93 19.97 35.72 -31.22
N GLN A 94 20.62 35.05 -32.18
CA GLN A 94 21.26 35.70 -33.32
C GLN A 94 20.25 36.36 -34.27
N GLY A 95 19.11 35.68 -34.55
CA GLY A 95 18.01 36.23 -35.31
C GLY A 95 17.48 37.53 -34.73
N LYS A 96 17.24 37.52 -33.37
CA LYS A 96 16.83 38.73 -32.66
C LYS A 96 17.85 39.88 -32.83
N SER A 97 19.14 39.59 -32.66
CA SER A 97 20.22 40.61 -32.82
C SER A 97 20.32 41.17 -34.25
N ILE A 98 20.00 40.33 -35.29
CA ILE A 98 19.95 40.78 -36.67
C ILE A 98 18.79 41.78 -36.87
N LYS A 99 17.58 41.40 -36.43
CA LYS A 99 16.41 42.29 -36.49
C LYS A 99 16.63 43.61 -35.77
N GLU A 100 17.29 43.60 -34.64
CA GLU A 100 17.68 44.83 -33.92
C GLU A 100 18.57 45.74 -34.76
N LYS A 101 19.54 45.16 -35.50
CA LYS A 101 20.46 45.91 -36.34
C LYS A 101 19.81 46.44 -37.63
N LEU A 102 18.78 45.76 -38.10
CA LEU A 102 18.01 46.16 -39.30
C LEU A 102 17.02 47.33 -39.01
N ASN A 103 16.72 47.57 -37.71
CA ASN A 103 15.86 48.70 -37.34
C ASN A 103 16.49 50.02 -37.77
N PRO A 104 15.80 50.89 -38.54
CA PRO A 104 16.34 52.22 -38.96
C PRO A 104 16.76 53.10 -37.80
N TYR A 105 16.20 52.88 -36.59
CA TYR A 105 16.50 53.64 -35.41
C TYR A 105 17.50 52.92 -34.49
N SER A 106 18.15 51.87 -34.96
CA SER A 106 19.12 51.10 -34.17
C SER A 106 20.25 51.91 -33.56
N ALA A 107 20.72 52.91 -34.33
CA ALA A 107 21.76 53.88 -33.90
C ALA A 107 21.29 54.73 -32.68
N ASP A 108 20.03 55.21 -32.73
CA ASP A 108 19.46 56.02 -31.64
C ASP A 108 19.20 55.14 -30.41
N ILE A 109 18.74 53.90 -30.59
CA ILE A 109 18.56 52.92 -29.51
C ILE A 109 19.91 52.54 -28.87
N ALA A 110 20.95 52.29 -29.68
CA ALA A 110 22.30 52.05 -29.19
C ALA A 110 22.86 53.23 -28.39
N LYS A 111 22.69 54.46 -28.93
CA LYS A 111 23.07 55.70 -28.24
C LYS A 111 22.33 55.83 -26.91
N ALA A 112 21.03 55.60 -26.86
CA ALA A 112 20.27 55.65 -25.60
C ALA A 112 20.79 54.58 -24.60
N SER A 113 21.10 53.37 -25.04
CA SER A 113 21.69 52.34 -24.19
C SER A 113 23.04 52.73 -23.62
N GLU A 114 23.92 53.32 -24.42
CA GLU A 114 25.23 53.84 -23.98
C GLU A 114 25.08 54.97 -22.97
N LEU A 115 24.22 55.96 -23.24
CA LEU A 115 23.92 57.07 -22.34
C LEU A 115 23.38 56.55 -20.99
N SER A 116 22.50 55.59 -21.02
CA SER A 116 21.96 54.98 -19.80
C SER A 116 23.05 54.27 -18.99
N LYS A 117 24.00 53.56 -19.62
CA LYS A 117 25.14 52.89 -18.97
C LYS A 117 26.19 53.92 -18.51
N GLY A 118 26.33 55.01 -19.23
CA GLY A 118 27.29 56.10 -18.94
C GLY A 118 26.85 57.12 -17.90
N GLY A 119 25.70 56.87 -17.21
CA GLY A 119 25.22 57.74 -16.11
C GLY A 119 24.38 58.94 -16.56
N ASN A 120 23.88 58.94 -17.80
CA ASN A 120 22.92 59.96 -18.28
C ASN A 120 21.55 59.32 -18.61
N PRO A 121 20.83 58.89 -17.60
CA PRO A 121 19.55 58.17 -17.79
C PRO A 121 18.40 59.07 -18.29
N ASP A 122 18.45 60.39 -18.00
CA ASP A 122 17.42 61.33 -18.45
C ASP A 122 17.38 61.43 -19.97
N GLU A 123 18.54 61.61 -20.61
CA GLU A 123 18.64 61.74 -22.04
C GLU A 123 18.35 60.40 -22.75
N ALA A 124 18.77 59.28 -22.14
CA ALA A 124 18.43 57.95 -22.61
C ALA A 124 16.91 57.72 -22.62
N MET A 125 16.22 58.06 -21.54
CA MET A 125 14.76 58.00 -21.45
C MET A 125 14.09 58.91 -22.48
N ARG A 126 14.59 60.13 -22.67
CA ARG A 126 14.05 61.08 -23.63
C ARG A 126 14.08 60.52 -25.05
N ILE A 127 15.21 59.93 -25.47
CA ILE A 127 15.37 59.30 -26.79
C ILE A 127 14.35 58.14 -26.93
N MET A 128 14.33 57.21 -25.98
CA MET A 128 13.48 56.04 -26.08
C MET A 128 11.97 56.34 -25.99
N THR A 129 11.59 57.28 -25.12
CA THR A 129 10.19 57.75 -25.05
C THR A 129 9.78 58.45 -26.34
N GLY A 130 10.70 59.22 -26.95
CA GLY A 130 10.47 59.83 -28.28
C GLY A 130 10.21 58.76 -29.38
N LEU A 131 11.03 57.74 -29.43
CA LEU A 131 10.86 56.61 -30.36
C LEU A 131 9.57 55.84 -30.08
N LYS A 132 9.22 55.56 -28.81
CA LYS A 132 7.96 54.93 -28.42
C LYS A 132 6.75 55.72 -28.93
N ASN A 133 6.74 57.03 -28.63
CA ASN A 133 5.61 57.88 -28.98
C ASN A 133 5.46 58.08 -30.49
N ALA A 134 6.54 57.97 -31.26
CA ALA A 134 6.54 58.02 -32.70
C ALA A 134 6.20 56.67 -33.36
N GLY A 135 6.02 55.59 -32.57
CA GLY A 135 5.73 54.26 -33.07
C GLY A 135 6.92 53.59 -33.78
N HIS A 136 8.16 54.01 -33.45
CA HIS A 136 9.37 53.49 -34.09
C HIS A 136 10.09 52.39 -33.30
N LEU A 137 9.56 51.99 -32.15
CA LEU A 137 10.10 50.85 -31.39
C LEU A 137 9.53 49.55 -31.91
N THR A 138 10.40 48.59 -32.14
CA THR A 138 10.04 47.22 -32.44
C THR A 138 10.14 46.37 -31.22
N THR A 139 9.50 45.19 -31.25
CA THR A 139 9.50 44.25 -30.09
C THR A 139 10.91 43.85 -29.68
N GLU A 140 11.86 43.79 -30.65
CA GLU A 140 13.27 43.43 -30.40
C GLU A 140 13.98 44.51 -29.54
N SER A 141 13.53 45.76 -29.60
CA SER A 141 14.10 46.87 -28.81
C SER A 141 13.49 47.02 -27.43
N TYR A 142 12.41 46.32 -27.11
CA TYR A 142 11.69 46.41 -25.83
C TYR A 142 12.53 46.00 -24.61
N GLU A 143 13.33 44.92 -24.74
CA GLU A 143 14.27 44.54 -23.68
C GLU A 143 15.27 45.64 -23.35
N THR A 144 15.84 46.29 -24.40
CA THR A 144 16.77 47.40 -24.24
C THR A 144 16.11 48.62 -23.57
N TYR A 145 14.88 48.93 -23.98
CA TYR A 145 14.12 50.03 -23.37
C TYR A 145 13.75 49.70 -21.92
N GLY A 146 13.35 48.49 -21.62
CA GLY A 146 13.08 48.06 -20.25
C GLY A 146 14.30 48.25 -19.33
N TRP A 147 15.50 47.86 -19.81
CA TRP A 147 16.75 48.15 -19.07
C TRP A 147 17.07 49.63 -18.90
N ILE A 148 16.72 50.48 -19.84
CA ILE A 148 16.88 51.92 -19.73
C ILE A 148 15.90 52.48 -18.68
N ILE A 149 14.63 52.05 -18.71
CA ILE A 149 13.66 52.40 -17.68
C ILE A 149 14.14 51.97 -16.30
N PHE A 150 14.64 50.75 -16.17
CA PHE A 150 15.17 50.24 -14.89
C PHE A 150 16.29 51.12 -14.35
N ARG A 151 17.28 51.46 -15.21
CA ARG A 151 18.41 52.31 -14.76
C ARG A 151 17.95 53.71 -14.43
N TYR A 152 17.07 54.32 -15.25
CA TYR A 152 16.48 55.60 -14.96
C TYR A 152 15.76 55.63 -13.61
N LEU A 153 14.88 54.69 -13.37
CA LEU A 153 14.14 54.63 -12.08
C LEU A 153 15.07 54.35 -10.90
N ARG A 154 16.09 53.51 -11.09
CA ARG A 154 17.08 53.18 -10.05
C ARG A 154 17.94 54.41 -9.69
N ASP A 155 18.50 55.06 -10.71
CA ASP A 155 19.47 56.15 -10.50
C ASP A 155 18.78 57.42 -10.02
N LYS A 156 17.50 57.59 -10.34
CA LYS A 156 16.66 58.73 -9.88
C LYS A 156 15.74 58.39 -8.71
N MET A 157 15.87 57.24 -8.10
CA MET A 157 14.93 56.74 -7.09
C MET A 157 14.67 57.74 -5.96
N SER A 158 15.71 58.46 -5.49
CA SER A 158 15.62 59.41 -4.38
C SER A 158 15.00 60.75 -4.76
N SER A 159 14.90 61.08 -6.06
CA SER A 159 14.39 62.36 -6.55
C SER A 159 13.02 62.30 -7.24
N LEU A 160 12.58 61.11 -7.61
CA LEU A 160 11.28 60.91 -8.26
C LEU A 160 10.15 60.92 -7.23
N THR A 161 9.08 61.60 -7.58
CA THR A 161 7.82 61.51 -6.83
C THR A 161 7.13 60.15 -7.12
N SER A 162 6.24 59.70 -6.22
CA SER A 162 5.51 58.44 -6.43
C SER A 162 4.70 58.42 -7.74
N VAL A 163 4.27 59.56 -8.24
CA VAL A 163 3.56 59.67 -9.54
C VAL A 163 4.53 59.43 -10.69
N GLN A 164 5.71 60.05 -10.68
CA GLN A 164 6.75 59.88 -11.71
C GLN A 164 7.28 58.44 -11.74
N PHE A 165 7.51 57.87 -10.56
CA PHE A 165 7.96 56.50 -10.44
C PHE A 165 6.93 55.50 -10.98
N ARG A 166 5.64 55.73 -10.67
CA ARG A 166 4.54 54.90 -11.22
C ARG A 166 4.42 55.01 -12.73
N THR A 167 4.64 56.19 -13.29
CA THR A 167 4.62 56.39 -14.74
C THR A 167 5.72 55.59 -15.43
N GLY A 168 6.95 55.61 -14.91
CA GLY A 168 8.04 54.80 -15.44
C GLY A 168 7.78 53.28 -15.29
N LEU A 169 7.20 52.87 -14.17
CA LEU A 169 6.79 51.46 -14.01
C LEU A 169 5.68 51.06 -15.01
N LYS A 170 4.71 51.96 -15.29
CA LYS A 170 3.69 51.71 -16.30
C LYS A 170 4.30 51.53 -17.69
N ASP A 171 5.27 52.40 -18.06
CA ASP A 171 5.99 52.27 -19.33
C ASP A 171 6.68 50.92 -19.44
N TYR A 172 7.22 50.39 -18.35
CA TYR A 172 7.78 49.03 -18.31
C TYR A 172 6.72 47.97 -18.45
N LEU A 173 5.59 48.08 -17.73
CA LEU A 173 4.50 47.09 -17.77
C LEU A 173 3.91 46.94 -19.18
N ASP A 174 3.92 47.98 -19.98
CA ASP A 174 3.51 47.92 -21.40
C ASP A 174 4.47 47.09 -22.26
N LEU A 175 5.71 46.83 -21.81
CA LEU A 175 6.77 46.11 -22.51
C LEU A 175 7.03 44.70 -21.91
N LYS A 176 6.48 44.38 -20.77
CA LYS A 176 6.91 43.25 -19.92
C LYS A 176 6.94 41.92 -20.61
N GLU A 177 5.98 41.67 -21.55
CA GLU A 177 5.88 40.37 -22.26
C GLU A 177 7.06 40.10 -23.22
N HIS A 178 7.82 41.14 -23.55
CA HIS A 178 8.98 41.08 -24.44
C HIS A 178 10.30 41.26 -23.69
N CYS A 179 10.25 41.34 -22.37
CA CYS A 179 11.41 41.53 -21.49
C CYS A 179 11.83 40.21 -20.82
N SER A 180 13.11 40.09 -20.54
CA SER A 180 13.66 38.91 -19.84
C SER A 180 13.16 38.82 -18.39
N ASP A 181 13.05 37.56 -17.89
CA ASP A 181 12.67 37.28 -16.51
C ASP A 181 13.60 37.95 -15.50
N ASN A 182 14.89 38.08 -15.84
CA ASN A 182 15.84 38.81 -15.00
C ASN A 182 15.47 40.31 -14.85
N LEU A 183 15.16 41.02 -15.96
CA LEU A 183 14.73 42.41 -15.91
C LEU A 183 13.41 42.51 -15.12
N HIS A 184 12.48 41.59 -15.32
CA HIS A 184 11.22 41.57 -14.61
C HIS A 184 11.42 41.46 -13.07
N LYS A 185 12.33 40.60 -12.62
CA LYS A 185 12.73 40.50 -11.21
C LYS A 185 13.41 41.78 -10.70
N GLN A 186 14.25 42.39 -11.51
CA GLN A 186 14.93 43.63 -11.10
C GLN A 186 13.96 44.79 -10.92
N ILE A 187 12.96 44.95 -11.78
CA ILE A 187 11.90 45.94 -11.63
C ILE A 187 11.06 45.69 -10.37
N LEU A 188 10.73 44.44 -10.05
CA LEU A 188 10.05 44.11 -8.80
C LEU A 188 10.87 44.54 -7.56
N ASN A 189 12.16 44.16 -7.57
CA ASN A 189 13.06 44.56 -6.49
C ASN A 189 13.19 46.09 -6.35
N LEU A 190 13.21 46.81 -7.46
CA LEU A 190 13.24 48.25 -7.49
C LEU A 190 11.98 48.86 -6.89
N ALA A 191 10.79 48.38 -7.30
CA ALA A 191 9.51 48.84 -6.76
C ALA A 191 9.41 48.56 -5.25
N LEU A 192 9.88 47.37 -4.81
CA LEU A 192 9.94 47.01 -3.39
C LEU A 192 10.86 47.94 -2.58
N ASN A 193 11.98 48.37 -3.16
CA ASN A 193 12.89 49.31 -2.49
C ASN A 193 12.32 50.75 -2.44
N TYR A 194 11.61 51.15 -3.52
CA TYR A 194 10.95 52.44 -3.55
C TYR A 194 9.81 52.57 -2.54
N SER A 195 9.04 51.50 -2.35
CA SER A 195 7.96 51.45 -1.33
C SER A 195 8.43 51.73 0.10
N LYS A 196 9.72 51.46 0.39
CA LYS A 196 10.33 51.76 1.70
C LYS A 196 10.71 53.23 1.86
N GLN A 197 10.89 53.93 0.76
CA GLN A 197 11.29 55.34 0.75
C GLN A 197 10.10 56.30 0.70
N ASP A 198 9.04 55.92 -0.03
CA ASP A 198 7.83 56.71 -0.21
C ASP A 198 6.57 55.91 0.10
N SER A 199 5.92 56.19 1.23
CA SER A 199 4.67 55.55 1.69
C SER A 199 3.48 55.84 0.78
N ASN A 200 3.55 56.87 -0.09
CA ASN A 200 2.52 57.15 -1.08
C ASN A 200 2.54 56.16 -2.28
N PHE A 201 3.63 55.43 -2.43
CA PHE A 201 3.72 54.36 -3.43
C PHE A 201 3.16 53.08 -2.85
N ARG A 202 1.95 52.71 -3.29
CA ARG A 202 1.29 51.44 -2.85
C ARG A 202 1.87 50.26 -3.63
N PHE A 203 2.83 49.59 -3.02
CA PHE A 203 3.47 48.40 -3.62
C PHE A 203 2.48 47.31 -3.99
N ALA A 204 1.47 47.05 -3.14
CA ALA A 204 0.44 46.04 -3.41
C ALA A 204 -0.29 46.30 -4.72
N SER A 205 -0.64 47.57 -5.03
CA SER A 205 -1.33 47.91 -6.29
C SER A 205 -0.45 47.69 -7.52
N PHE A 206 0.87 47.95 -7.40
CA PHE A 206 1.85 47.63 -8.45
C PHE A 206 2.00 46.11 -8.62
N PHE A 207 2.20 45.39 -7.51
CA PHE A 207 2.46 43.97 -7.51
C PHE A 207 1.32 43.17 -8.16
N LYS A 208 0.07 43.59 -7.91
CA LYS A 208 -1.13 43.00 -8.52
C LYS A 208 -1.12 43.08 -10.07
N ILE A 209 -0.54 44.12 -10.65
CA ILE A 209 -0.46 44.33 -12.10
C ILE A 209 0.83 43.74 -12.70
N TRP A 210 1.90 43.70 -11.89
CA TRP A 210 3.20 43.20 -12.33
C TRP A 210 3.13 41.76 -12.85
N GLY A 211 2.39 40.87 -12.14
CA GLY A 211 2.15 39.47 -12.51
C GLY A 211 3.28 38.54 -12.06
N PRO A 212 2.96 37.45 -11.42
CA PRO A 212 3.93 36.45 -10.92
C PRO A 212 4.37 35.40 -11.91
N ASP A 213 3.83 35.37 -13.12
CA ASP A 213 3.97 34.28 -14.08
C ASP A 213 5.43 33.99 -14.50
N LYS A 214 6.30 35.00 -14.31
CA LYS A 214 7.73 34.95 -14.64
C LYS A 214 8.64 34.83 -13.41
N ILE A 215 8.08 34.40 -12.28
CA ILE A 215 8.87 34.15 -11.07
C ILE A 215 9.49 32.78 -11.16
N ASP A 216 10.82 32.73 -11.19
CA ASP A 216 11.60 31.51 -11.23
C ASP A 216 12.05 31.07 -9.83
N TYR A 217 12.65 29.88 -9.77
CA TYR A 217 13.19 29.31 -8.55
C TYR A 217 14.23 30.21 -7.86
N GLU A 218 15.01 30.95 -8.61
CA GLU A 218 16.05 31.84 -8.06
C GLU A 218 15.49 32.96 -7.16
N ALA A 219 14.25 33.38 -7.41
CA ALA A 219 13.61 34.40 -6.59
C ALA A 219 13.35 33.97 -5.15
N PHE A 220 13.34 32.63 -4.90
CA PHE A 220 13.18 32.04 -3.57
C PHE A 220 14.50 31.67 -2.90
N GLN A 221 15.65 31.84 -3.59
CA GLN A 221 16.96 31.53 -3.05
C GLN A 221 17.58 32.71 -2.33
N GLU A 222 18.40 32.43 -1.34
CA GLU A 222 19.26 33.40 -0.70
C GLU A 222 20.36 33.82 -1.67
N SER A 223 20.68 35.09 -1.67
CA SER A 223 21.78 35.69 -2.46
C SER A 223 22.76 36.41 -1.55
N TYR A 224 23.93 36.74 -2.10
CA TYR A 224 24.96 37.53 -1.39
C TYR A 224 25.26 38.77 -2.18
N ASP A 225 25.48 39.88 -1.47
CA ASP A 225 25.93 41.13 -2.11
C ASP A 225 27.41 41.05 -2.47
N ARG A 226 27.93 42.16 -3.08
CA ARG A 226 29.34 42.23 -3.50
C ARG A 226 30.32 42.16 -2.33
N GLU A 227 29.86 42.43 -1.12
CA GLU A 227 30.63 42.39 0.13
C GLU A 227 30.46 41.04 0.86
N GLY A 228 29.74 40.06 0.27
CA GLY A 228 29.50 38.73 0.85
C GLY A 228 28.41 38.70 1.93
N LYS A 229 27.65 39.80 2.08
CA LYS A 229 26.54 39.88 3.04
C LYS A 229 25.31 39.15 2.48
N LYS A 230 24.71 38.31 3.32
CA LYS A 230 23.51 37.55 3.00
C LYS A 230 22.30 38.44 2.74
N ILE A 231 21.68 38.28 1.58
CA ILE A 231 20.44 38.95 1.19
C ILE A 231 19.31 37.93 1.26
N SER A 232 18.27 38.25 1.99
CA SER A 232 17.04 37.42 2.03
C SER A 232 16.45 37.27 0.63
N PRO A 233 15.82 36.10 0.30
CA PRO A 233 15.15 35.87 -0.97
C PRO A 233 14.22 37.04 -1.37
N LEU A 234 14.14 37.34 -2.65
CA LEU A 234 13.30 38.43 -3.16
C LEU A 234 11.83 38.22 -2.74
N MET A 235 11.33 36.97 -2.84
CA MET A 235 9.96 36.68 -2.48
C MET A 235 9.68 36.80 -0.99
N SER A 236 10.63 36.46 -0.11
CA SER A 236 10.52 36.75 1.33
C SER A 236 10.42 38.23 1.65
N ARG A 237 11.10 39.06 0.86
CA ARG A 237 11.03 40.51 1.02
C ARG A 237 9.73 41.11 0.50
N VAL A 238 9.23 40.58 -0.62
CA VAL A 238 7.91 40.95 -1.17
C VAL A 238 6.80 40.56 -0.20
N ALA A 239 6.81 39.35 0.32
CA ALA A 239 5.80 38.87 1.27
C ALA A 239 5.79 39.78 2.54
N ARG A 240 6.96 40.11 3.09
CA ARG A 240 7.05 41.02 4.23
C ARG A 240 6.52 42.44 3.95
N GLU A 241 6.52 42.86 2.71
CA GLU A 241 5.94 44.15 2.32
C GLU A 241 4.43 44.02 2.13
N VAL A 242 3.97 42.96 1.43
CA VAL A 242 2.54 42.70 1.17
C VAL A 242 1.77 42.52 2.47
N VAL A 243 2.30 41.78 3.42
CA VAL A 243 1.61 41.51 4.72
C VAL A 243 1.47 42.76 5.61
N LYS A 244 2.03 43.90 5.25
CA LYS A 244 1.79 45.16 5.96
C LYS A 244 0.43 45.77 5.64
N TYR A 245 -0.14 45.41 4.50
CA TYR A 245 -1.44 45.89 4.06
C TYR A 245 -2.58 45.22 4.83
N PRO A 246 -3.80 45.78 4.83
CA PRO A 246 -4.96 45.17 5.41
C PRO A 246 -5.22 43.80 4.79
N ILE A 247 -5.73 42.85 5.59
CA ILE A 247 -5.98 41.47 5.18
C ILE A 247 -6.84 41.37 3.92
N ALA A 248 -7.88 42.20 3.81
CA ALA A 248 -8.74 42.23 2.62
C ALA A 248 -7.96 42.55 1.33
N GLU A 249 -6.98 43.47 1.42
CA GLU A 249 -6.14 43.85 0.29
C GLU A 249 -5.11 42.74 -0.06
N VAL A 250 -4.58 42.08 0.95
CA VAL A 250 -3.74 40.88 0.76
C VAL A 250 -4.50 39.75 0.09
N ASN A 251 -5.76 39.51 0.50
CA ASN A 251 -6.63 38.53 -0.13
C ASN A 251 -6.90 38.86 -1.61
N GLU A 252 -7.23 40.11 -1.92
CA GLU A 252 -7.41 40.53 -3.32
C GLU A 252 -6.16 40.28 -4.16
N ILE A 253 -4.96 40.47 -3.59
CA ILE A 253 -3.69 40.17 -4.27
C ILE A 253 -3.58 38.63 -4.47
N CYS A 254 -3.81 37.86 -3.42
CA CYS A 254 -3.75 36.39 -3.50
C CYS A 254 -4.78 35.85 -4.49
N ASP A 255 -6.01 36.36 -4.52
CA ASP A 255 -7.08 35.95 -5.44
C ASP A 255 -6.75 36.33 -6.89
N ALA A 256 -6.21 37.52 -7.11
CA ALA A 256 -5.74 37.94 -8.44
C ALA A 256 -4.59 37.09 -8.97
N LEU A 257 -3.78 36.52 -8.07
CA LEU A 257 -2.69 35.60 -8.35
C LEU A 257 -3.12 34.14 -8.30
N GLY A 258 -4.27 33.83 -7.72
CA GLY A 258 -4.71 32.48 -7.32
C GLY A 258 -5.01 31.51 -8.45
N ASN A 259 -5.20 31.98 -9.69
CA ASN A 259 -5.23 31.10 -10.87
C ASN A 259 -3.85 30.52 -11.21
N TYR A 260 -2.81 31.09 -10.66
CA TYR A 260 -1.46 30.56 -10.67
C TYR A 260 -1.25 29.76 -9.38
N LYS A 261 -1.32 28.45 -9.45
CA LYS A 261 -0.89 27.52 -8.39
C LYS A 261 0.63 27.66 -8.15
N SER A 262 1.09 28.87 -7.87
CA SER A 262 2.51 29.11 -7.64
C SER A 262 2.80 29.00 -6.14
N GLN A 263 3.88 28.35 -5.80
CA GLN A 263 4.49 28.34 -4.45
C GLN A 263 4.56 29.74 -3.84
N PHE A 264 4.47 30.76 -4.65
CA PHE A 264 4.56 32.15 -4.26
C PHE A 264 3.29 32.69 -3.59
N VAL A 265 2.09 32.35 -4.08
CA VAL A 265 0.82 32.71 -3.41
C VAL A 265 0.75 32.05 -2.04
N ASP A 266 1.15 30.80 -1.97
CA ASP A 266 1.21 30.04 -0.73
C ASP A 266 2.20 30.70 0.25
N PHE A 267 3.33 31.15 -0.23
CA PHE A 267 4.33 31.83 0.58
C PHE A 267 3.85 33.20 1.12
N ILE A 268 3.11 33.99 0.33
CA ILE A 268 2.49 35.22 0.81
C ILE A 268 1.43 34.92 1.87
N ARG A 269 0.55 33.95 1.60
CA ARG A 269 -0.46 33.48 2.56
C ARG A 269 0.17 33.01 3.84
N GLU A 270 1.18 32.18 3.77
CA GLU A 270 1.92 31.69 4.94
C GLU A 270 2.54 32.84 5.75
N SER A 271 3.20 33.79 5.08
CA SER A 271 3.78 34.97 5.76
C SER A 271 2.72 35.83 6.44
N THR A 272 1.54 35.98 5.84
CA THR A 272 0.40 36.68 6.42
C THR A 272 -0.16 35.95 7.61
N PHE A 273 -0.25 34.62 7.52
CA PHE A 273 -0.68 33.74 8.59
C PHE A 273 0.27 33.79 9.79
N TRP A 274 1.58 33.77 9.55
CA TRP A 274 2.57 33.93 10.62
C TRP A 274 2.40 35.24 11.37
N LYS A 275 2.15 36.35 10.65
CA LYS A 275 1.87 37.63 11.29
C LYS A 275 0.60 37.58 12.13
N LEU A 276 -0.47 36.98 11.65
CA LEU A 276 -1.69 36.77 12.40
C LEU A 276 -1.45 35.88 13.63
N TYR A 277 -0.73 34.77 13.47
CA TYR A 277 -0.39 33.88 14.56
C TYR A 277 0.33 34.62 15.69
N HIS A 278 1.37 35.41 15.37
CA HIS A 278 2.06 36.20 16.38
C HIS A 278 1.14 37.24 17.04
N SER A 279 0.20 37.81 16.29
CA SER A 279 -0.78 38.75 16.88
C SER A 279 -1.74 38.05 17.83
N PHE A 280 -2.03 36.77 17.62
CA PHE A 280 -2.90 35.96 18.50
C PHE A 280 -2.19 35.47 19.75
N THR A 281 -0.92 35.11 19.68
CA THR A 281 -0.15 34.62 20.83
C THR A 281 0.06 35.68 21.92
N ASP A 282 -0.03 36.95 21.55
CA ASP A 282 0.14 38.07 22.49
C ASP A 282 -1.18 38.50 23.15
N LYS A 283 -2.30 37.89 22.76
CA LYS A 283 -3.65 38.20 23.28
C LYS A 283 -4.13 37.23 24.32
N GLN A 284 -5.11 37.70 25.15
CA GLN A 284 -5.80 36.81 26.08
C GLN A 284 -6.76 35.86 25.35
N PHE A 285 -7.10 34.70 25.95
CA PHE A 285 -7.94 33.67 25.35
C PHE A 285 -9.30 34.19 24.82
N GLN A 286 -9.91 35.16 25.49
CA GLN A 286 -11.18 35.74 25.02
C GLN A 286 -11.09 36.43 23.65
N ASP A 287 -9.92 36.98 23.35
CA ASP A 287 -9.68 37.65 22.06
C ASP A 287 -9.34 36.64 20.95
N LEU A 288 -8.79 35.47 21.31
CA LEU A 288 -8.39 34.43 20.35
C LEU A 288 -9.57 33.91 19.50
N TRP A 289 -10.74 33.68 20.10
CA TRP A 289 -11.90 33.17 19.37
C TRP A 289 -12.41 34.16 18.31
N ASN A 290 -12.42 35.45 18.62
CA ASN A 290 -12.74 36.50 17.65
C ASN A 290 -11.68 36.54 16.52
N GLY A 291 -10.40 36.32 16.88
CA GLY A 291 -9.31 36.19 15.93
C GLY A 291 -9.46 34.99 15.01
N PHE A 292 -9.88 33.82 15.55
CA PHE A 292 -10.12 32.61 14.76
C PHE A 292 -11.30 32.81 13.80
N ASP A 293 -12.40 33.46 14.23
CA ASP A 293 -13.53 33.76 13.35
C ASP A 293 -13.13 34.71 12.22
N ALA A 294 -12.35 35.74 12.51
CA ALA A 294 -11.82 36.65 11.51
C ALA A 294 -10.85 35.95 10.54
N TYR A 295 -10.02 35.03 11.06
CA TYR A 295 -9.11 34.23 10.25
C TYR A 295 -9.90 33.37 9.25
N LEU A 296 -10.85 32.56 9.74
CA LEU A 296 -11.64 31.67 8.90
C LEU A 296 -12.55 32.42 7.91
N GLY A 297 -13.01 33.63 8.26
CA GLY A 297 -13.85 34.44 7.39
C GLY A 297 -13.11 35.08 6.23
N ASN A 298 -11.81 35.33 6.39
CA ASN A 298 -10.97 36.00 5.39
C ASN A 298 -10.04 35.07 4.61
N TYR A 299 -9.83 33.85 5.08
CA TYR A 299 -8.87 32.89 4.50
C TYR A 299 -9.55 31.53 4.28
N PRO A 300 -10.36 31.35 3.23
CA PRO A 300 -10.89 30.05 2.88
C PRO A 300 -9.71 29.15 2.45
N ILE A 301 -9.49 28.10 3.22
CA ILE A 301 -8.38 27.15 2.97
C ILE A 301 -9.01 25.87 2.39
N GLU A 302 -8.58 25.52 1.17
CA GLU A 302 -9.05 24.36 0.44
C GLU A 302 -8.03 23.18 0.52
N SER A 303 -6.80 23.46 0.93
CA SER A 303 -5.73 22.47 1.01
C SER A 303 -4.93 22.62 2.31
N TYR A 304 -4.14 21.56 2.64
CA TYR A 304 -3.26 21.56 3.80
C TYR A 304 -2.20 22.69 3.71
N GLU A 305 -2.07 23.43 4.79
CA GLU A 305 -1.01 24.40 5.01
C GLU A 305 -0.52 24.26 6.46
N GLU A 306 0.80 24.25 6.68
CA GLU A 306 1.39 24.12 8.02
C GLU A 306 0.87 25.16 9.00
N PHE A 307 0.66 26.40 8.51
CA PHE A 307 0.12 27.46 9.33
C PHE A 307 -1.32 27.20 9.77
N HIS A 308 -2.14 26.60 8.91
CA HIS A 308 -3.52 26.24 9.23
C HIS A 308 -3.57 25.27 10.40
N SER A 309 -2.66 24.29 10.42
CA SER A 309 -2.48 23.37 11.54
C SER A 309 -2.02 24.06 12.84
N LYS A 310 -1.17 25.07 12.74
CA LYS A 310 -0.78 25.87 13.92
C LYS A 310 -1.94 26.64 14.53
N ILE A 311 -2.84 27.19 13.72
CA ILE A 311 -4.08 27.80 14.18
C ILE A 311 -5.00 26.76 14.85
N LEU A 312 -5.13 25.58 14.28
CA LEU A 312 -5.86 24.47 14.90
C LEU A 312 -5.28 24.09 16.26
N SER A 313 -3.96 24.00 16.36
CA SER A 313 -3.27 23.71 17.63
C SER A 313 -3.51 24.78 18.69
N LEU A 314 -3.58 26.05 18.29
CA LEU A 314 -3.96 27.14 19.19
C LEU A 314 -5.40 27.01 19.66
N ALA A 315 -6.33 26.72 18.75
CA ALA A 315 -7.75 26.58 19.07
C ALA A 315 -8.01 25.41 20.04
N VAL A 316 -7.33 24.27 19.83
CA VAL A 316 -7.40 23.12 20.76
C VAL A 316 -6.93 23.52 22.17
N ARG A 317 -5.84 24.31 22.28
CA ARG A 317 -5.32 24.78 23.57
C ARG A 317 -6.18 25.87 24.21
N ALA A 318 -6.87 26.66 23.41
CA ALA A 318 -7.75 27.74 23.88
C ALA A 318 -9.11 27.25 24.37
N MET A 319 -9.42 25.95 24.15
CA MET A 319 -10.68 25.37 24.58
C MET A 319 -10.70 25.18 26.10
N VAL A 320 -11.68 25.82 26.74
CA VAL A 320 -12.00 25.66 28.18
C VAL A 320 -13.50 25.35 28.31
N GLU A 321 -13.96 24.90 29.50
CA GLU A 321 -15.34 24.45 29.70
C GLU A 321 -16.38 25.51 29.29
N GLU A 322 -16.15 26.77 29.61
CA GLU A 322 -17.11 27.85 29.32
C GLU A 322 -17.25 28.18 27.82
N ASN A 323 -16.24 27.85 27.01
CA ASN A 323 -16.23 28.15 25.57
C ASN A 323 -16.13 26.91 24.67
N GLN A 324 -16.28 25.72 25.25
CA GLN A 324 -16.14 24.45 24.58
C GLN A 324 -17.01 24.34 23.30
N TRP A 325 -18.23 24.88 23.34
CA TRP A 325 -19.14 24.88 22.19
C TRP A 325 -18.61 25.63 20.97
N ARG A 326 -17.72 26.62 21.15
CA ARG A 326 -17.13 27.39 20.04
C ARG A 326 -16.19 26.54 19.19
N PHE A 327 -15.52 25.56 19.79
CA PHE A 327 -14.60 24.71 19.06
C PHE A 327 -15.29 23.88 17.98
N TYR A 328 -16.50 23.37 18.25
CA TYR A 328 -17.29 22.62 17.25
C TYR A 328 -17.51 23.45 15.98
N THR A 329 -18.00 24.69 16.14
CA THR A 329 -18.26 25.59 15.01
C THR A 329 -16.97 26.03 14.32
N PHE A 330 -15.92 26.28 15.09
CA PHE A 330 -14.59 26.59 14.55
C PHE A 330 -14.05 25.45 13.70
N PHE A 331 -14.01 24.23 14.23
CA PHE A 331 -13.41 23.08 13.54
C PHE A 331 -14.19 22.68 12.29
N LYS A 332 -15.52 22.87 12.30
CA LYS A 332 -16.34 22.72 11.10
C LYS A 332 -15.93 23.69 9.99
N LYS A 333 -15.77 24.98 10.32
CA LYS A 333 -15.33 26.01 9.37
C LYS A 333 -13.88 25.85 8.97
N TRP A 334 -13.02 25.38 9.88
CA TRP A 334 -11.61 25.09 9.63
C TRP A 334 -11.44 23.97 8.59
N ASN A 335 -12.44 23.13 8.44
CA ASN A 335 -12.55 22.01 7.51
C ASN A 335 -11.56 20.86 7.83
N PRO A 336 -12.02 19.80 8.53
CA PRO A 336 -11.18 18.65 8.86
C PRO A 336 -10.53 17.93 7.67
N ALA A 337 -11.04 18.13 6.45
CA ALA A 337 -10.40 17.61 5.23
C ALA A 337 -9.04 18.25 4.94
N CYS A 338 -8.73 19.41 5.57
CA CYS A 338 -7.44 20.08 5.47
C CYS A 338 -6.37 19.50 6.40
N LEU A 339 -6.68 18.48 7.23
CA LEU A 339 -5.69 17.78 8.03
C LEU A 339 -4.65 17.10 7.14
N GLY A 340 -3.38 17.51 7.27
CA GLY A 340 -2.28 16.99 6.50
C GLY A 340 -1.60 15.79 7.15
N SER A 341 -0.69 15.15 6.41
CA SER A 341 0.04 13.97 6.90
C SER A 341 0.81 14.22 8.20
N ALA A 342 1.32 15.44 8.42
CA ALA A 342 2.02 15.82 9.64
C ALA A 342 1.09 15.88 10.86
N ASP A 343 -0.18 16.28 10.68
CA ASP A 343 -1.15 16.38 11.77
C ASP A 343 -1.55 15.02 12.35
N TRP A 344 -1.33 13.94 11.60
CA TRP A 344 -1.59 12.55 12.01
C TRP A 344 -0.41 11.88 12.70
N GLN A 345 0.74 12.57 12.80
CA GLN A 345 1.94 12.04 13.45
C GLN A 345 1.98 12.42 14.93
N GLU A 346 2.46 11.49 15.76
CA GLU A 346 2.72 11.76 17.17
C GLU A 346 3.93 12.71 17.30
N GLU A 347 3.79 13.73 18.12
CA GLU A 347 4.88 14.64 18.46
C GLU A 347 5.68 14.06 19.63
N LYS A 348 7.01 14.10 19.54
CA LYS A 348 7.89 13.76 20.66
C LYS A 348 8.26 15.03 21.41
N GLY A 349 7.93 15.08 22.68
CA GLY A 349 8.37 16.15 23.56
C GLY A 349 9.89 16.13 23.82
N GLU A 350 10.41 17.22 24.34
CA GLU A 350 11.85 17.36 24.69
C GLU A 350 12.33 16.25 25.64
N ASN A 351 11.46 15.70 26.48
CA ASN A 351 11.72 14.60 27.40
C ASN A 351 11.51 13.20 26.80
N GLY A 352 11.23 13.10 25.47
CA GLY A 352 10.95 11.84 24.77
C GLY A 352 9.53 11.29 25.00
N GLU A 353 8.65 12.03 25.68
CA GLU A 353 7.24 11.68 25.81
C GLU A 353 6.52 11.83 24.46
N ALA A 354 5.71 10.82 24.10
CA ALA A 354 4.90 10.89 22.89
C ALA A 354 3.59 11.63 23.20
N TYR A 355 3.35 12.70 22.47
CA TYR A 355 2.07 13.42 22.50
C TYR A 355 1.18 12.95 21.34
N LYS A 356 -0.11 12.73 21.65
CA LYS A 356 -1.09 12.37 20.62
C LYS A 356 -1.05 13.36 19.46
N ALA A 357 -1.22 12.86 18.25
CA ALA A 357 -1.30 13.64 17.02
C ALA A 357 -2.32 14.78 17.11
N LEU A 358 -2.04 15.91 16.48
CA LEU A 358 -2.92 17.10 16.48
C LEU A 358 -4.32 16.77 15.96
N ALA A 359 -4.41 15.98 14.88
CA ALA A 359 -5.67 15.54 14.30
C ALA A 359 -6.56 14.79 15.33
N LEU A 360 -5.99 13.86 16.07
CA LEU A 360 -6.71 13.10 17.10
C LEU A 360 -7.17 14.00 18.27
N LYS A 361 -6.33 14.94 18.68
CA LYS A 361 -6.70 15.92 19.72
C LYS A 361 -7.86 16.83 19.24
N ALA A 362 -7.78 17.32 18.02
CA ALA A 362 -8.79 18.21 17.46
C ALA A 362 -10.14 17.50 17.27
N ILE A 363 -10.13 16.30 16.71
CA ILE A 363 -11.34 15.49 16.53
C ILE A 363 -11.96 15.15 17.89
N LYS A 364 -11.16 14.73 18.87
CA LYS A 364 -11.66 14.47 20.24
C LYS A 364 -12.27 15.72 20.85
N SER A 365 -11.61 16.86 20.75
CA SER A 365 -12.11 18.15 21.24
C SER A 365 -13.43 18.54 20.56
N ALA A 366 -13.57 18.27 19.26
CA ALA A 366 -14.81 18.53 18.54
C ALA A 366 -15.95 17.62 18.98
N VAL A 367 -15.67 16.36 19.29
CA VAL A 367 -16.65 15.42 19.84
C VAL A 367 -17.09 15.87 21.23
N ASP A 368 -16.15 16.18 22.11
CA ASP A 368 -16.49 16.67 23.47
C ASP A 368 -17.32 17.96 23.42
N SER A 369 -16.98 18.85 22.49
CA SER A 369 -17.73 20.05 22.21
C SER A 369 -19.16 19.72 21.73
N ALA A 370 -19.30 18.82 20.75
CA ALA A 370 -20.60 18.38 20.23
C ALA A 370 -21.51 17.77 21.32
N LEU A 371 -20.92 16.96 22.19
CA LEU A 371 -21.64 16.32 23.30
C LEU A 371 -22.12 17.33 24.34
N SER A 372 -21.48 18.49 24.48
CA SER A 372 -21.86 19.57 25.40
C SER A 372 -22.94 20.50 24.84
N ILE A 373 -23.13 20.54 23.53
CA ILE A 373 -24.14 21.37 22.86
C ILE A 373 -25.56 20.77 23.03
N ASN A 374 -26.56 21.61 23.17
CA ASN A 374 -27.97 21.15 23.18
C ASN A 374 -28.35 20.53 21.83
N ASP A 375 -29.19 19.50 21.84
CA ASP A 375 -29.56 18.76 20.63
C ASP A 375 -30.14 19.67 19.53
N ALA A 376 -30.92 20.69 19.91
CA ALA A 376 -31.49 21.66 18.97
C ALA A 376 -30.45 22.54 18.26
N ASP A 377 -29.30 22.76 18.88
CA ASP A 377 -28.23 23.63 18.39
C ASP A 377 -27.09 22.88 17.67
N LEU A 378 -27.08 21.55 17.76
CA LEU A 378 -25.99 20.71 17.23
C LEU A 378 -25.92 20.73 15.69
N GLY A 379 -27.08 20.72 15.03
CA GLY A 379 -27.17 20.72 13.57
C GLY A 379 -26.60 19.44 12.93
N ASP A 380 -26.13 19.58 11.69
CA ASP A 380 -25.56 18.46 10.94
C ASP A 380 -24.19 18.03 11.50
N THR A 381 -24.04 16.74 11.78
CA THR A 381 -22.86 16.09 12.36
C THR A 381 -22.10 15.20 11.38
N GLU A 382 -22.56 15.06 10.12
CA GLU A 382 -21.93 14.14 9.15
C GLU A 382 -20.46 14.46 8.89
N TRP A 383 -20.11 15.73 8.85
CA TRP A 383 -18.74 16.17 8.68
C TRP A 383 -17.81 15.68 9.81
N LEU A 384 -18.29 15.67 11.07
CA LEU A 384 -17.53 15.21 12.22
C LEU A 384 -17.45 13.68 12.25
N ILE A 385 -18.55 13.00 11.91
CA ILE A 385 -18.56 11.53 11.76
C ILE A 385 -17.53 11.11 10.70
N SER A 386 -17.49 11.80 9.55
CA SER A 386 -16.50 11.56 8.50
C SER A 386 -15.04 11.80 8.97
N ALA A 387 -14.82 12.84 9.77
CA ALA A 387 -13.50 13.11 10.37
C ALA A 387 -13.10 12.00 11.34
N ILE A 388 -14.04 11.51 12.17
CA ILE A 388 -13.78 10.37 13.08
C ILE A 388 -13.48 9.10 12.27
N ASP A 389 -14.20 8.84 11.16
CA ASP A 389 -13.93 7.68 10.30
C ASP A 389 -12.53 7.75 9.69
N THR A 390 -12.07 8.96 9.38
CA THR A 390 -10.70 9.18 8.93
C THR A 390 -9.70 8.91 10.07
N ALA A 391 -10.00 9.35 11.30
CA ALA A 391 -9.18 9.06 12.48
C ALA A 391 -9.06 7.55 12.75
N ILE A 392 -10.17 6.82 12.65
CA ILE A 392 -10.19 5.36 12.80
C ILE A 392 -9.33 4.67 11.72
N LYS A 393 -9.34 5.16 10.47
CA LYS A 393 -8.48 4.62 9.41
C LYS A 393 -6.98 4.84 9.70
N HIS A 394 -6.63 5.99 10.29
CA HIS A 394 -5.24 6.30 10.66
C HIS A 394 -4.78 5.55 11.91
N ASN A 395 -5.67 5.30 12.86
CA ASN A 395 -5.39 4.58 14.10
C ASN A 395 -6.51 3.57 14.43
N PRO A 396 -6.54 2.42 13.73
CA PRO A 396 -7.62 1.44 13.85
C PRO A 396 -7.66 0.73 15.23
N ASP A 397 -6.59 0.84 16.00
CA ASP A 397 -6.50 0.22 17.33
C ASP A 397 -6.93 1.17 18.46
N ASP A 398 -7.33 2.41 18.15
CA ASP A 398 -7.83 3.37 19.15
C ASP A 398 -9.34 3.20 19.41
N ASP A 399 -9.69 2.30 20.29
CA ASP A 399 -11.06 2.04 20.70
C ASP A 399 -11.77 3.29 21.30
N TRP A 400 -11.02 4.26 21.80
CA TRP A 400 -11.58 5.52 22.31
C TRP A 400 -12.21 6.36 21.21
N THR A 401 -11.54 6.47 20.05
CA THR A 401 -12.08 7.15 18.88
C THR A 401 -13.35 6.47 18.37
N VAL A 402 -13.40 5.13 18.39
CA VAL A 402 -14.59 4.36 18.00
C VAL A 402 -15.75 4.61 18.97
N ARG A 403 -15.48 4.66 20.28
CA ARG A 403 -16.50 5.02 21.30
C ARG A 403 -17.01 6.45 21.12
N ASP A 404 -16.14 7.39 20.82
CA ASP A 404 -16.53 8.78 20.57
C ASP A 404 -17.46 8.88 19.35
N LYS A 405 -17.23 8.08 18.30
CA LYS A 405 -18.16 7.95 17.17
C LYS A 405 -19.55 7.48 17.64
N ALA A 406 -19.58 6.41 18.43
CA ALA A 406 -20.84 5.85 18.92
C ALA A 406 -21.63 6.87 19.76
N LYS A 407 -20.97 7.60 20.67
CA LYS A 407 -21.61 8.66 21.48
C LYS A 407 -22.16 9.80 20.61
N LEU A 408 -21.42 10.21 19.59
CA LEU A 408 -21.87 11.24 18.65
C LEU A 408 -23.07 10.76 17.85
N LEU A 409 -23.10 9.50 17.42
CA LEU A 409 -24.25 8.89 16.73
C LEU A 409 -25.51 8.90 17.62
N ILE A 410 -25.39 8.53 18.91
CA ILE A 410 -26.50 8.62 19.87
C ILE A 410 -26.98 10.06 19.98
N LYS A 411 -26.06 10.99 20.19
CA LYS A 411 -26.35 12.43 20.33
C LYS A 411 -27.07 13.01 19.10
N SER A 412 -26.74 12.48 17.92
CA SER A 412 -27.31 12.88 16.63
C SER A 412 -28.62 12.16 16.28
N GLY A 413 -29.15 11.32 17.19
CA GLY A 413 -30.37 10.55 16.96
C GLY A 413 -30.23 9.33 16.05
N LYS A 414 -29.00 8.95 15.67
CA LYS A 414 -28.67 7.80 14.80
C LYS A 414 -28.43 6.53 15.61
N LYS A 415 -29.43 6.13 16.41
CA LYS A 415 -29.34 5.02 17.34
C LYS A 415 -28.97 3.69 16.66
N GLU A 416 -29.55 3.39 15.50
CA GLU A 416 -29.29 2.14 14.79
C GLU A 416 -27.82 1.99 14.35
N ASP A 417 -27.19 3.10 13.94
CA ASP A 417 -25.77 3.08 13.59
C ASP A 417 -24.88 3.01 14.84
N ALA A 418 -25.30 3.64 15.94
CA ALA A 418 -24.61 3.50 17.21
C ALA A 418 -24.65 2.06 17.74
N VAL A 419 -25.77 1.36 17.59
CA VAL A 419 -25.92 -0.07 17.94
C VAL A 419 -24.87 -0.90 17.23
N LYS A 420 -24.70 -0.74 15.91
CA LYS A 420 -23.68 -1.49 15.15
C LYS A 420 -22.27 -1.23 15.65
N VAL A 421 -21.96 0.03 16.01
CA VAL A 421 -20.64 0.38 16.55
C VAL A 421 -20.44 -0.26 17.94
N TYR A 422 -21.45 -0.25 18.80
CA TYR A 422 -21.33 -0.88 20.12
C TYR A 422 -21.31 -2.40 20.06
N GLU A 423 -21.99 -3.04 19.10
CA GLU A 423 -21.84 -4.47 18.84
C GLU A 423 -20.37 -4.82 18.58
N ASP A 424 -19.69 -4.10 17.66
CA ASP A 424 -18.27 -4.30 17.38
C ASP A 424 -17.38 -4.02 18.61
N LEU A 425 -17.68 -2.98 19.37
CA LEU A 425 -16.95 -2.65 20.61
C LEU A 425 -17.12 -3.73 21.68
N VAL A 426 -18.31 -4.26 21.86
CA VAL A 426 -18.58 -5.34 22.82
C VAL A 426 -17.85 -6.62 22.42
N PHE A 427 -17.67 -6.89 21.12
CA PHE A 427 -16.90 -8.04 20.67
C PHE A 427 -15.43 -7.96 21.11
N LYS A 428 -14.84 -6.76 21.03
CA LYS A 428 -13.44 -6.52 21.40
C LYS A 428 -13.24 -6.26 22.90
N LEU A 429 -14.09 -5.43 23.48
CA LEU A 429 -13.97 -4.87 24.82
C LEU A 429 -15.09 -5.36 25.76
N GLY A 430 -15.67 -6.53 25.47
CA GLY A 430 -16.77 -7.07 26.27
C GLY A 430 -16.40 -7.39 27.73
N ASP A 431 -15.14 -7.26 28.12
CA ASP A 431 -14.64 -7.33 29.51
C ASP A 431 -14.64 -5.96 30.21
N LYS A 432 -15.06 -4.88 29.57
CA LYS A 432 -15.10 -3.51 30.10
C LYS A 432 -16.53 -3.10 30.41
N TYR A 433 -16.77 -2.71 31.67
CA TYR A 433 -18.11 -2.35 32.19
C TYR A 433 -18.74 -1.17 31.42
N TYR A 434 -17.93 -0.16 31.05
CA TYR A 434 -18.40 1.06 30.41
C TYR A 434 -18.94 0.83 29.00
N VAL A 435 -18.48 -0.21 28.30
CA VAL A 435 -19.00 -0.53 26.97
C VAL A 435 -20.44 -1.03 27.07
N TRP A 436 -20.73 -1.90 28.03
CA TRP A 436 -22.09 -2.38 28.28
C TRP A 436 -23.05 -1.27 28.76
N GLN A 437 -22.53 -0.36 29.61
CA GLN A 437 -23.30 0.81 30.03
C GLN A 437 -23.68 1.70 28.82
N GLU A 438 -22.69 2.11 28.02
CA GLU A 438 -22.91 2.98 26.88
C GLU A 438 -23.79 2.31 25.81
N PHE A 439 -23.64 1.01 25.60
CA PHE A 439 -24.50 0.24 24.70
C PHE A 439 -25.97 0.26 25.18
N SER A 440 -26.19 0.16 26.49
CA SER A 440 -27.55 0.23 27.05
C SER A 440 -28.27 1.55 26.72
N ASP A 441 -27.53 2.64 26.45
CA ASP A 441 -28.10 3.96 26.18
C ASP A 441 -28.71 4.08 24.76
N CYS A 442 -28.33 3.20 23.84
CA CYS A 442 -28.77 3.26 22.43
C CYS A 442 -29.81 2.19 22.04
N ILE A 443 -30.19 1.28 22.95
CA ILE A 443 -31.17 0.24 22.66
C ILE A 443 -32.51 0.51 23.29
N ASP A 444 -33.58 0.04 22.63
CA ASP A 444 -34.96 0.20 23.10
C ASP A 444 -35.49 -1.07 23.77
N ASP A 445 -34.86 -2.24 23.62
CA ASP A 445 -35.23 -3.48 24.32
C ASP A 445 -34.93 -3.36 25.82
N THR A 446 -35.98 -3.25 26.60
CA THR A 446 -35.89 -3.04 28.05
C THR A 446 -35.21 -4.20 28.77
N ASN A 447 -35.46 -5.44 28.35
CA ASN A 447 -34.84 -6.64 28.99
C ASN A 447 -33.33 -6.70 28.71
N ALA A 448 -32.93 -6.47 27.46
CA ALA A 448 -31.53 -6.37 27.10
C ALA A 448 -30.84 -5.20 27.81
N LYS A 449 -31.50 -4.04 27.90
CA LYS A 449 -31.01 -2.85 28.61
C LYS A 449 -30.74 -3.11 30.07
N ILE A 450 -31.72 -3.70 30.81
CA ILE A 450 -31.54 -4.11 32.20
C ILE A 450 -30.36 -5.09 32.31
N GLY A 451 -30.31 -6.09 31.43
CA GLY A 451 -29.22 -7.07 31.41
C GLY A 451 -27.84 -6.46 31.18
N MET A 452 -27.71 -5.47 30.29
CA MET A 452 -26.45 -4.74 30.02
C MET A 452 -26.00 -3.94 31.25
N LEU A 453 -26.93 -3.25 31.92
CA LEU A 453 -26.64 -2.52 33.17
C LEU A 453 -26.23 -3.48 34.29
N CYS A 454 -26.96 -4.60 34.46
CA CYS A 454 -26.58 -5.65 35.43
C CYS A 454 -25.18 -6.20 35.14
N LYS A 455 -24.88 -6.45 33.84
CA LYS A 455 -23.55 -6.95 33.44
C LYS A 455 -22.46 -5.94 33.75
N ALA A 456 -22.68 -4.66 33.41
CA ALA A 456 -21.74 -3.59 33.71
C ALA A 456 -21.43 -3.50 35.20
N ILE A 457 -22.44 -3.53 36.07
CA ILE A 457 -22.27 -3.50 37.51
C ILE A 457 -21.51 -4.76 38.01
N SER A 458 -21.81 -5.93 37.44
CA SER A 458 -21.15 -7.18 37.86
C SER A 458 -19.67 -7.25 37.51
N MET A 459 -19.21 -6.45 36.54
CA MET A 459 -17.85 -6.46 36.03
C MET A 459 -16.93 -5.50 36.77
N GLU A 460 -17.46 -4.40 37.32
CA GLU A 460 -16.69 -3.40 38.05
C GLU A 460 -16.86 -3.57 39.57
N LYS A 461 -15.75 -3.61 40.26
CA LYS A 461 -15.72 -3.74 41.73
C LYS A 461 -15.68 -2.41 42.45
N ASN A 462 -15.24 -1.37 41.79
CA ASN A 462 -15.16 -0.05 42.40
C ASN A 462 -16.50 0.66 42.27
N GLU A 463 -17.19 0.77 43.40
CA GLU A 463 -18.50 1.41 43.49
C GLU A 463 -18.51 2.88 42.99
N ASP A 464 -17.35 3.55 43.04
CA ASP A 464 -17.23 4.94 42.60
C ASP A 464 -17.52 5.10 41.10
N PHE A 465 -17.23 4.07 40.30
CA PHE A 465 -17.45 4.09 38.87
C PHE A 465 -18.85 3.65 38.43
N ILE A 466 -19.56 2.88 39.25
CA ILE A 466 -20.86 2.30 38.91
C ILE A 466 -22.08 3.03 39.47
N GLY A 467 -21.87 4.10 40.23
CA GLY A 467 -22.98 4.82 40.87
C GLY A 467 -24.03 5.30 39.87
N ASN A 468 -23.63 5.90 38.75
CA ASN A 468 -24.57 6.32 37.67
C ASN A 468 -25.26 5.12 37.02
N ILE A 469 -24.57 3.97 36.90
CA ILE A 469 -25.13 2.75 36.32
C ILE A 469 -26.22 2.19 37.22
N ARG A 470 -26.04 2.20 38.54
CA ARG A 470 -27.06 1.82 39.52
C ARG A 470 -28.31 2.69 39.41
N LEU A 471 -28.12 4.03 39.25
CA LEU A 471 -29.26 4.92 39.03
C LEU A 471 -30.02 4.60 37.72
N SER A 472 -29.31 4.31 36.64
CA SER A 472 -29.91 3.92 35.39
C SER A 472 -30.61 2.57 35.47
N LEU A 473 -30.06 1.60 36.17
CA LEU A 473 -30.67 0.30 36.43
C LEU A 473 -31.93 0.45 37.26
N ALA A 474 -31.88 1.22 38.37
CA ALA A 474 -33.02 1.48 39.22
C ALA A 474 -34.16 2.13 38.46
N GLU A 475 -33.88 3.08 37.59
CA GLU A 475 -34.90 3.71 36.75
C GLU A 475 -35.57 2.71 35.79
N CYS A 476 -34.80 1.85 35.10
CA CYS A 476 -35.36 0.80 34.27
C CYS A 476 -36.20 -0.19 35.08
N LEU A 477 -35.75 -0.61 36.25
CA LEU A 477 -36.47 -1.53 37.13
C LEU A 477 -37.79 -0.94 37.65
N LEU A 478 -37.81 0.36 37.99
CA LEU A 478 -39.01 1.06 38.41
C LEU A 478 -40.04 1.13 37.27
N ASN A 479 -39.58 1.33 36.04
CA ASN A 479 -40.49 1.37 34.87
C ASN A 479 -41.09 -0.02 34.59
N GLU A 480 -40.38 -1.12 34.89
CA GLU A 480 -40.85 -2.49 34.77
C GLU A 480 -41.62 -2.99 36.01
N GLY A 481 -41.82 -2.13 37.00
CA GLY A 481 -42.54 -2.50 38.24
C GLY A 481 -41.73 -3.34 39.24
N LEU A 482 -40.43 -3.56 39.02
CA LEU A 482 -39.51 -4.26 39.88
C LEU A 482 -38.99 -3.33 41.00
N LYS A 483 -39.90 -2.88 41.85
CA LYS A 483 -39.65 -1.82 42.83
C LYS A 483 -38.69 -2.23 43.95
N ALA A 484 -38.78 -3.47 44.42
CA ALA A 484 -37.93 -3.95 45.50
C ALA A 484 -36.45 -4.02 45.08
N GLU A 485 -36.21 -4.48 43.86
CA GLU A 485 -34.89 -4.59 43.27
C GLU A 485 -34.30 -3.20 42.98
N ALA A 486 -35.17 -2.28 42.48
CA ALA A 486 -34.78 -0.89 42.24
C ALA A 486 -34.34 -0.19 43.57
N CYS A 487 -35.10 -0.38 44.64
CA CYS A 487 -34.76 0.18 45.93
C CYS A 487 -33.42 -0.35 46.46
N HIS A 488 -33.12 -1.62 46.25
CA HIS A 488 -31.80 -2.21 46.58
C HIS A 488 -30.64 -1.51 45.87
N GLU A 489 -30.76 -1.23 44.55
CA GLU A 489 -29.70 -0.53 43.82
C GLU A 489 -29.54 0.93 44.35
N LEU A 490 -30.64 1.60 44.69
CA LEU A 490 -30.60 2.94 45.28
C LEU A 490 -29.98 2.97 46.68
N GLU A 491 -30.20 1.94 47.50
CA GLU A 491 -29.57 1.81 48.81
C GLU A 491 -28.06 1.64 48.66
N LEU A 492 -27.60 0.79 47.72
CA LEU A 492 -26.17 0.61 47.46
C LEU A 492 -25.51 1.90 46.95
N TYR A 493 -26.20 2.63 46.04
CA TYR A 493 -25.73 3.93 45.56
C TYR A 493 -25.56 4.91 46.73
N LYS A 494 -26.63 5.07 47.59
CA LYS A 494 -26.61 5.96 48.73
C LYS A 494 -25.50 5.61 49.71
N ALA A 495 -25.40 4.33 50.09
CA ALA A 495 -24.39 3.85 51.04
C ALA A 495 -22.96 4.22 50.61
N ASN A 496 -22.65 4.09 49.26
CA ASN A 496 -21.33 4.48 48.75
C ASN A 496 -21.10 5.99 48.86
N TYR A 497 -22.12 6.80 48.47
CA TYR A 497 -22.00 8.26 48.48
C TYR A 497 -21.88 8.80 49.92
N GLU A 498 -22.63 8.25 50.89
CA GLU A 498 -22.55 8.61 52.28
C GLU A 498 -21.18 8.23 52.91
N ALA A 499 -20.66 7.05 52.56
CA ALA A 499 -19.35 6.60 53.04
C ALA A 499 -18.19 7.51 52.57
N LYS A 500 -18.38 8.15 51.40
CA LYS A 500 -17.40 9.09 50.80
C LYS A 500 -17.66 10.56 51.18
N GLY A 501 -18.76 10.85 51.87
CA GLY A 501 -19.18 12.23 52.13
C GLY A 501 -19.58 13.02 50.90
N TRP A 502 -19.97 12.34 49.83
CA TRP A 502 -20.40 13.00 48.58
C TRP A 502 -21.89 13.38 48.63
N LYS A 503 -22.23 14.49 47.99
CA LYS A 503 -23.63 14.90 47.84
C LYS A 503 -24.34 13.98 46.84
N VAL A 504 -25.49 13.42 47.21
CA VAL A 504 -26.33 12.64 46.31
C VAL A 504 -26.86 13.51 45.17
N LYS A 505 -27.06 12.91 44.01
CA LYS A 505 -27.57 13.63 42.82
C LYS A 505 -29.08 13.81 42.91
N ALA A 506 -29.60 14.89 42.33
CA ALA A 506 -31.04 15.13 42.23
C ALA A 506 -31.81 13.97 41.57
N ARG A 507 -31.18 13.25 40.64
CA ARG A 507 -31.76 12.05 40.00
C ARG A 507 -31.99 10.92 41.00
N TYR A 508 -31.12 10.74 41.99
CA TYR A 508 -31.33 9.78 43.05
C TYR A 508 -32.60 10.15 43.90
N GLU A 509 -32.74 11.42 44.26
CA GLU A 509 -33.86 11.87 45.07
C GLU A 509 -35.18 11.62 44.34
N ALA A 510 -35.23 11.91 43.01
CA ALA A 510 -36.39 11.67 42.16
C ALA A 510 -36.77 10.18 42.03
N LEU A 511 -35.77 9.28 42.02
CA LEU A 511 -35.98 7.84 41.95
C LEU A 511 -36.37 7.27 43.32
N GLN A 512 -35.73 7.74 44.40
CA GLN A 512 -36.02 7.33 45.79
C GLN A 512 -37.48 7.63 46.20
N SER A 513 -38.04 8.76 45.75
CA SER A 513 -39.45 9.08 46.01
C SER A 513 -40.43 8.04 45.42
N LYS A 514 -40.08 7.38 44.33
CA LYS A 514 -40.87 6.30 43.73
C LYS A 514 -40.76 4.96 44.49
N CYS A 515 -39.78 4.86 45.38
CA CYS A 515 -39.56 3.71 46.27
C CYS A 515 -40.22 3.86 47.66
N GLU A 516 -40.93 4.97 47.98
CA GLU A 516 -41.57 5.18 49.28
C GLU A 516 -42.54 4.05 49.61
N GLY A 517 -42.35 3.46 50.79
CA GLY A 517 -43.19 2.36 51.26
C GLY A 517 -42.86 0.97 50.69
N VAL A 518 -41.81 0.87 49.87
CA VAL A 518 -41.35 -0.41 49.33
C VAL A 518 -40.14 -0.92 50.13
N THR A 519 -40.19 -2.18 50.56
CA THR A 519 -39.04 -2.85 51.18
C THR A 519 -38.07 -3.26 50.12
N ALA A 520 -36.82 -2.85 50.18
CA ALA A 520 -35.75 -3.25 49.26
C ALA A 520 -35.54 -4.77 49.26
N ALA A 521 -35.18 -5.32 48.12
CA ALA A 521 -34.74 -6.70 48.01
C ALA A 521 -33.46 -6.91 48.83
N ASN A 522 -33.25 -8.14 49.37
CA ASN A 522 -32.06 -8.45 50.13
C ASN A 522 -30.78 -8.43 49.30
N ASP A 523 -30.88 -8.93 48.05
CA ASP A 523 -29.87 -8.80 47.00
C ASP A 523 -30.52 -8.91 45.61
N ASN A 524 -29.75 -8.60 44.58
CA ASN A 524 -30.20 -8.67 43.17
C ASN A 524 -29.53 -9.79 42.37
N LYS A 525 -29.00 -10.84 43.02
CA LYS A 525 -28.29 -11.94 42.34
C LYS A 525 -29.18 -12.68 41.35
N ASP A 526 -30.41 -12.98 41.70
CA ASP A 526 -31.38 -13.66 40.81
C ASP A 526 -31.75 -12.78 39.62
N LEU A 527 -31.92 -11.48 39.84
CA LEU A 527 -32.12 -10.49 38.81
C LEU A 527 -30.96 -10.52 37.79
N TYR A 528 -29.73 -10.45 38.30
CA TYR A 528 -28.55 -10.45 37.45
C TYR A 528 -28.41 -11.77 36.65
N GLN A 529 -28.66 -12.92 37.31
CA GLN A 529 -28.64 -14.23 36.62
C GLN A 529 -29.71 -14.34 35.52
N LYS A 530 -30.86 -13.72 35.71
CA LYS A 530 -31.95 -13.71 34.75
C LYS A 530 -31.66 -12.82 33.56
N TYR A 531 -31.18 -11.59 33.78
CA TYR A 531 -31.12 -10.57 32.73
C TYR A 531 -29.79 -10.49 31.99
N ILE A 532 -28.65 -10.84 32.59
CA ILE A 532 -27.34 -10.85 31.91
C ILE A 532 -27.34 -11.73 30.66
N PRO A 533 -27.87 -12.96 30.66
CA PRO A 533 -27.95 -13.77 29.43
C PRO A 533 -28.75 -13.12 28.30
N LEU A 534 -29.79 -12.35 28.60
CA LEU A 534 -30.62 -11.65 27.59
C LEU A 534 -29.80 -10.53 26.92
N ALA A 535 -29.00 -9.81 27.70
CA ALA A 535 -28.06 -8.83 27.15
C ALA A 535 -27.02 -9.46 26.24
N GLU A 536 -26.45 -10.60 26.64
CA GLU A 536 -25.47 -11.34 25.84
C GLU A 536 -26.09 -11.89 24.55
N GLU A 537 -27.32 -12.40 24.62
CA GLU A 537 -28.06 -12.90 23.46
C GLU A 537 -28.33 -11.77 22.46
N TYR A 538 -28.78 -10.61 22.97
CA TYR A 538 -28.99 -9.41 22.16
C TYR A 538 -27.69 -8.94 21.49
N ALA A 539 -26.65 -8.67 22.29
CA ALA A 539 -25.38 -8.11 21.82
C ALA A 539 -24.63 -9.02 20.83
N TYR A 540 -24.78 -10.34 20.98
CA TYR A 540 -24.10 -11.31 20.15
C TYR A 540 -25.04 -11.96 19.11
N SER A 541 -26.22 -11.40 18.87
CA SER A 541 -27.24 -11.99 17.96
C SER A 541 -26.69 -12.19 16.54
N SER A 542 -25.95 -11.22 16.02
CA SER A 542 -25.35 -11.24 14.69
C SER A 542 -24.17 -12.19 14.54
N ILE A 543 -23.59 -12.66 15.66
CA ILE A 543 -22.39 -13.51 15.61
C ILE A 543 -22.76 -14.96 15.41
N PRO A 544 -22.17 -15.65 14.41
CA PRO A 544 -22.40 -17.05 14.16
C PRO A 544 -21.86 -17.92 15.30
N ALA A 545 -22.59 -18.99 15.61
CA ALA A 545 -22.15 -20.01 16.53
C ALA A 545 -21.42 -21.12 15.78
N TYR A 546 -20.24 -21.50 16.24
CA TYR A 546 -19.45 -22.60 15.72
C TYR A 546 -19.48 -23.76 16.71
N GLU A 547 -19.63 -24.96 16.19
CA GLU A 547 -19.46 -26.16 17.00
C GLU A 547 -17.97 -26.49 17.11
N LEU A 548 -17.44 -26.38 18.29
CA LEU A 548 -16.04 -26.63 18.60
C LEU A 548 -15.94 -27.75 19.66
N LEU A 549 -14.92 -28.58 19.52
CA LEU A 549 -14.65 -29.62 20.53
C LEU A 549 -13.42 -29.28 21.37
N ILE A 550 -13.43 -29.73 22.61
CA ILE A 550 -12.29 -29.60 23.50
C ILE A 550 -11.26 -30.67 23.17
N ILE A 551 -10.05 -30.25 22.75
CA ILE A 551 -8.94 -31.18 22.44
C ILE A 551 -7.89 -31.25 23.52
N ASP A 552 -7.73 -30.20 24.33
CA ASP A 552 -6.69 -30.13 25.37
C ASP A 552 -7.03 -29.15 26.48
N ASP A 553 -6.42 -29.36 27.63
CA ASP A 553 -6.40 -28.39 28.74
C ASP A 553 -5.08 -28.48 29.50
N TRP A 554 -4.62 -27.31 29.99
CA TRP A 554 -3.40 -27.19 30.77
C TRP A 554 -3.45 -26.01 31.73
N LYS A 555 -2.46 -25.96 32.63
CA LYS A 555 -2.21 -24.77 33.46
C LYS A 555 -0.92 -24.13 32.98
N ASP A 556 -0.91 -22.79 32.90
CA ASP A 556 0.31 -22.02 32.66
C ASP A 556 1.20 -21.94 33.94
N ASN A 557 2.34 -21.27 33.79
CA ASN A 557 3.30 -21.10 34.91
C ASN A 557 2.71 -20.32 36.10
N ASP A 558 1.70 -19.50 35.87
CA ASP A 558 0.97 -18.72 36.88
C ASP A 558 -0.20 -19.51 37.49
N GLY A 559 -0.38 -20.79 37.11
CA GLY A 559 -1.46 -21.66 37.58
C GLY A 559 -2.82 -21.33 36.94
N LYS A 560 -2.90 -20.49 35.90
CA LYS A 560 -4.14 -20.21 35.19
C LYS A 560 -4.48 -21.37 34.26
N LYS A 561 -5.73 -21.82 34.32
CA LYS A 561 -6.22 -22.91 33.49
C LYS A 561 -6.59 -22.42 32.10
N HIS A 562 -6.21 -23.20 31.09
CA HIS A 562 -6.50 -22.95 29.68
C HIS A 562 -7.17 -24.19 29.07
N VAL A 563 -8.14 -23.98 28.19
CA VAL A 563 -8.86 -25.04 27.46
C VAL A 563 -8.76 -24.72 25.98
N LYS A 564 -8.32 -25.69 25.21
CA LYS A 564 -8.14 -25.55 23.77
C LYS A 564 -9.32 -26.19 23.03
N PHE A 565 -9.94 -25.42 22.17
CA PHE A 565 -11.02 -25.86 21.29
C PHE A 565 -10.55 -25.87 19.83
N THR A 566 -11.13 -26.75 19.03
CA THR A 566 -10.94 -26.80 17.58
C THR A 566 -12.19 -27.30 16.87
N ASN A 567 -12.21 -27.14 15.54
CA ASN A 567 -13.18 -27.73 14.62
C ASN A 567 -12.47 -28.19 13.34
N ASN A 568 -13.26 -28.70 12.40
CA ASN A 568 -12.75 -29.13 11.09
C ASN A 568 -12.29 -27.98 10.18
N ASP A 569 -12.80 -26.77 10.39
CA ASP A 569 -12.57 -25.60 9.55
C ASP A 569 -11.31 -24.83 9.92
N ASN A 570 -10.39 -25.46 10.63
CA ASN A 570 -9.13 -24.88 11.11
C ASN A 570 -9.26 -23.77 12.17
N ILE A 571 -10.40 -23.66 12.84
CA ILE A 571 -10.54 -22.77 13.99
C ILE A 571 -9.87 -23.44 15.20
N GLU A 572 -8.88 -22.77 15.77
CA GLU A 572 -8.27 -23.09 17.05
C GLU A 572 -8.38 -21.90 17.98
N ILE A 573 -8.95 -22.09 19.18
CA ILE A 573 -9.03 -21.07 20.20
C ILE A 573 -8.56 -21.60 21.57
N VAL A 574 -8.02 -20.70 22.36
CA VAL A 574 -7.66 -21.00 23.76
C VAL A 574 -8.47 -20.10 24.68
N VAL A 575 -9.16 -20.73 25.63
CA VAL A 575 -10.10 -20.05 26.52
C VAL A 575 -9.69 -20.24 27.97
N ASN A 576 -9.79 -19.18 28.76
CA ASN A 576 -9.71 -19.30 30.21
C ASN A 576 -11.10 -19.66 30.78
N PRO A 577 -11.29 -20.86 31.40
CA PRO A 577 -12.59 -21.28 31.91
C PRO A 577 -13.21 -20.36 32.97
N LYS A 578 -12.39 -19.56 33.65
CA LYS A 578 -12.89 -18.61 34.66
C LYS A 578 -13.74 -17.50 34.03
N ARG A 579 -13.48 -17.18 32.75
CA ARG A 579 -14.23 -16.16 32.01
C ARG A 579 -15.64 -16.65 31.60
N PHE A 580 -15.83 -17.95 31.50
CA PHE A 580 -17.08 -18.57 31.04
C PHE A 580 -17.61 -19.53 32.11
N PRO A 581 -18.58 -19.11 32.93
CA PRO A 581 -19.15 -19.96 33.98
C PRO A 581 -19.72 -21.30 33.49
N SER A 582 -20.16 -21.38 32.21
CA SER A 582 -20.59 -22.62 31.56
C SER A 582 -19.51 -23.70 31.55
N LEU A 583 -18.23 -23.33 31.48
CA LEU A 583 -17.06 -24.22 31.42
C LEU A 583 -16.59 -24.71 32.81
N ARG A 584 -17.43 -24.74 33.85
CA ARG A 584 -17.06 -25.26 35.16
C ARG A 584 -16.79 -26.77 35.19
N LYS A 585 -17.54 -27.50 34.34
CA LYS A 585 -17.39 -28.94 34.17
C LYS A 585 -17.28 -29.22 32.65
N TYR A 586 -16.22 -29.86 32.25
CA TYR A 586 -15.97 -30.24 30.86
C TYR A 586 -15.01 -31.40 30.80
N HIS A 587 -14.97 -32.09 29.65
CA HIS A 587 -13.99 -33.14 29.37
C HIS A 587 -13.52 -33.04 27.90
N LYS A 588 -12.41 -33.71 27.60
CA LYS A 588 -11.89 -33.77 26.24
C LYS A 588 -12.87 -34.53 25.33
N GLY A 589 -13.04 -34.03 24.11
CA GLY A 589 -13.98 -34.55 23.12
C GLY A 589 -15.37 -33.91 23.17
N GLN A 590 -15.72 -33.25 24.27
CA GLN A 590 -17.01 -32.59 24.40
C GLN A 590 -17.16 -31.46 23.41
N ILE A 591 -18.33 -31.38 22.79
CA ILE A 591 -18.65 -30.36 21.78
C ILE A 591 -19.42 -29.22 22.43
N TRP A 592 -19.06 -28.01 22.02
CA TRP A 592 -19.66 -26.77 22.54
C TRP A 592 -20.05 -25.86 21.39
N ASN A 593 -21.15 -25.14 21.56
CA ASN A 593 -21.51 -24.02 20.68
C ASN A 593 -20.79 -22.79 21.16
N VAL A 594 -19.93 -22.22 20.32
CA VAL A 594 -19.11 -21.05 20.64
C VAL A 594 -19.42 -19.94 19.65
N LYS A 595 -19.89 -18.80 20.13
CA LYS A 595 -19.98 -17.59 19.32
C LYS A 595 -18.60 -16.96 19.24
N LEU A 596 -18.07 -16.79 18.02
CA LEU A 596 -16.73 -16.30 17.73
C LEU A 596 -16.78 -15.01 16.94
N TYR A 597 -16.13 -14.00 17.46
CA TYR A 597 -15.81 -12.79 16.71
C TYR A 597 -14.46 -12.95 16.03
N GLU A 598 -14.43 -12.77 14.72
CA GLU A 598 -13.19 -12.77 13.93
C GLU A 598 -12.62 -11.35 13.89
N GLU A 599 -11.51 -11.15 14.59
CA GLU A 599 -10.80 -9.87 14.60
C GLU A 599 -10.10 -9.68 13.24
N LYS A 600 -10.59 -8.74 12.43
CA LYS A 600 -9.95 -8.40 11.16
C LYS A 600 -8.59 -7.77 11.44
N PRO A 601 -7.50 -8.25 10.81
CA PRO A 601 -6.20 -7.63 10.97
C PRO A 601 -6.26 -6.16 10.52
N ALA A 602 -5.75 -5.25 11.35
CA ALA A 602 -5.63 -3.85 10.99
C ALA A 602 -4.84 -3.71 9.67
N PRO A 603 -5.26 -2.85 8.74
CA PRO A 603 -4.49 -2.59 7.54
C PRO A 603 -3.12 -2.04 7.95
N LYS A 604 -2.06 -2.82 7.73
CA LYS A 604 -0.69 -2.38 8.03
C LYS A 604 -0.39 -1.13 7.19
N PRO A 605 0.18 -0.06 7.79
CA PRO A 605 0.58 1.10 7.01
C PRO A 605 1.55 0.65 5.91
N VAL A 606 1.31 1.11 4.70
CA VAL A 606 2.14 0.80 3.53
C VAL A 606 3.53 1.41 3.76
N SER A 607 4.42 0.66 4.37
CA SER A 607 5.83 1.05 4.44
C SER A 607 6.42 0.93 3.03
N THR A 608 6.90 2.04 2.52
CA THR A 608 7.45 2.20 1.16
C THR A 608 8.82 1.53 0.95
N ILE A 609 9.21 0.59 1.79
CA ILE A 609 10.46 -0.16 1.59
C ILE A 609 10.11 -1.58 1.17
N ARG A 610 10.04 -1.80 -0.15
CA ARG A 610 10.03 -3.14 -0.74
C ARG A 610 11.42 -3.75 -0.61
N PHE A 611 11.65 -4.54 0.42
CA PHE A 611 12.73 -5.54 0.39
C PHE A 611 12.24 -6.74 -0.44
N PHE A 612 12.97 -7.05 -1.50
CA PHE A 612 12.73 -8.18 -2.39
C PHE A 612 12.77 -9.50 -1.60
N GLY A 613 11.73 -10.30 -1.70
CA GLY A 613 11.90 -11.76 -1.71
C GLY A 613 11.40 -12.58 -0.52
N ILE A 614 10.54 -12.07 0.41
CA ILE A 614 9.85 -12.97 1.38
C ILE A 614 8.35 -12.83 1.16
N PRO A 615 7.62 -13.90 0.80
CA PRO A 615 6.16 -13.83 0.75
C PRO A 615 5.64 -13.52 2.16
N ASN A 616 4.81 -12.46 2.27
CA ASN A 616 4.13 -12.12 3.52
C ASN A 616 3.37 -13.36 4.01
N LYS A 617 3.80 -13.92 5.13
CA LYS A 617 3.03 -14.94 5.85
C LYS A 617 1.72 -14.26 6.26
N VAL A 618 0.62 -14.69 5.65
CA VAL A 618 -0.73 -14.26 6.07
C VAL A 618 -0.90 -14.79 7.49
N GLU A 619 -0.99 -13.89 8.46
CA GLU A 619 -1.28 -14.30 9.84
C GLU A 619 -2.68 -14.93 9.88
N PRO A 620 -2.86 -16.06 10.57
CA PRO A 620 -4.17 -16.67 10.69
C PRO A 620 -5.14 -15.70 11.40
N PRO A 621 -6.43 -15.73 11.07
CA PRO A 621 -7.42 -14.89 11.71
C PRO A 621 -7.45 -15.15 13.23
N LYS A 622 -7.56 -14.09 14.00
CA LYS A 622 -7.66 -14.15 15.45
C LYS A 622 -9.12 -14.18 15.85
N TYR A 623 -9.50 -15.22 16.58
CA TYR A 623 -10.88 -15.43 17.06
C TYR A 623 -11.00 -15.06 18.55
N ILE A 624 -12.02 -14.28 18.89
CA ILE A 624 -12.38 -13.93 20.26
C ILE A 624 -13.65 -14.66 20.64
N PRO A 625 -13.61 -15.57 21.64
CA PRO A 625 -14.82 -16.25 22.12
C PRO A 625 -15.67 -15.30 22.95
N LEU A 626 -16.95 -15.17 22.58
CA LEU A 626 -17.93 -14.27 23.21
C LEU A 626 -18.91 -15.02 24.12
N LEU A 627 -19.48 -16.12 23.64
CA LEU A 627 -20.44 -16.95 24.36
C LEU A 627 -20.14 -18.42 24.13
N ILE A 628 -20.20 -19.22 25.20
CA ILE A 628 -19.91 -20.64 25.17
C ILE A 628 -21.04 -21.39 25.87
N SER A 629 -21.71 -22.29 25.17
CA SER A 629 -22.79 -23.13 25.68
C SER A 629 -22.59 -24.60 25.24
N PRO A 630 -22.99 -25.59 26.07
CA PRO A 630 -22.82 -27.01 25.70
C PRO A 630 -23.65 -27.38 24.47
N SER A 631 -23.10 -28.15 23.57
CA SER A 631 -23.83 -28.78 22.45
C SER A 631 -24.55 -30.06 22.93
N LYS A 632 -25.56 -30.45 22.16
CA LYS A 632 -26.26 -31.73 22.37
C LYS A 632 -25.61 -32.91 21.63
N LYS A 633 -24.57 -32.63 20.84
CA LYS A 633 -23.87 -33.67 20.07
C LYS A 633 -23.02 -34.59 20.97
N ALA A 634 -22.81 -35.81 20.50
CA ALA A 634 -21.94 -36.76 21.18
C ALA A 634 -20.46 -36.32 21.07
N ASP A 635 -19.63 -36.82 21.99
CA ASP A 635 -18.20 -36.54 22.00
C ASP A 635 -17.56 -36.92 20.65
N TRP A 636 -16.69 -36.06 20.15
CA TRP A 636 -15.96 -36.24 18.90
C TRP A 636 -16.84 -36.30 17.62
N GLU A 637 -18.14 -36.11 17.70
CA GLU A 637 -19.07 -36.30 16.57
C GLU A 637 -18.74 -35.41 15.35
N ILE A 638 -18.30 -34.17 15.58
CA ILE A 638 -18.01 -33.20 14.51
C ILE A 638 -16.72 -33.51 13.72
N LEU A 639 -15.89 -34.43 14.21
CA LEU A 639 -14.68 -34.80 13.49
C LEU A 639 -14.98 -35.78 12.36
N PRO A 640 -14.28 -35.64 11.22
CA PRO A 640 -14.38 -36.64 10.15
C PRO A 640 -13.86 -37.97 10.63
N GLU A 641 -14.54 -39.01 10.24
CA GLU A 641 -14.06 -40.39 10.32
C GLU A 641 -13.31 -40.72 9.05
N ILE A 642 -12.12 -41.21 9.19
CA ILE A 642 -11.26 -41.59 8.07
C ILE A 642 -10.70 -43.00 8.30
N VAL A 643 -10.22 -43.59 7.22
CA VAL A 643 -9.56 -44.88 7.25
C VAL A 643 -8.05 -44.68 7.22
N GLY A 644 -7.35 -45.54 7.93
CA GLY A 644 -5.90 -45.59 7.92
C GLY A 644 -5.37 -47.01 8.10
N ILE A 645 -4.06 -47.15 8.07
CA ILE A 645 -3.37 -48.42 8.30
C ILE A 645 -2.33 -48.25 9.42
N ILE A 646 -2.19 -49.27 10.25
CA ILE A 646 -1.11 -49.37 11.23
C ILE A 646 0.19 -49.72 10.50
N ASP A 647 1.00 -48.74 10.20
CA ASP A 647 2.29 -48.91 9.51
C ASP A 647 3.36 -49.52 10.42
N HIS A 648 3.36 -49.11 11.69
CA HIS A 648 4.32 -49.63 12.66
C HIS A 648 3.78 -49.55 14.11
N VAL A 649 4.15 -50.55 14.92
CA VAL A 649 3.87 -50.60 16.35
C VAL A 649 5.17 -50.51 17.13
N ASN A 650 5.40 -49.41 17.80
CA ASN A 650 6.54 -49.28 18.71
C ASN A 650 6.14 -49.76 20.11
N LYS A 651 6.50 -51.01 20.46
CA LYS A 651 6.17 -51.62 21.75
C LYS A 651 6.88 -50.99 22.93
N GLU A 652 8.11 -50.50 22.74
CA GLU A 652 8.90 -49.86 23.82
C GLU A 652 8.31 -48.48 24.21
N LYS A 653 7.96 -47.70 23.21
CA LYS A 653 7.36 -46.37 23.44
C LYS A 653 5.84 -46.41 23.57
N LYS A 654 5.23 -47.60 23.39
CA LYS A 654 3.79 -47.77 23.39
C LYS A 654 3.05 -46.80 22.45
N VAL A 655 3.46 -46.74 21.18
CA VAL A 655 2.90 -45.82 20.19
C VAL A 655 2.61 -46.58 18.89
N TYR A 656 1.40 -46.41 18.35
CA TYR A 656 1.06 -46.73 17.00
C TYR A 656 1.54 -45.64 16.04
N HIS A 657 2.13 -46.04 14.92
CA HIS A 657 2.29 -45.19 13.77
C HIS A 657 1.22 -45.54 12.74
N LEU A 658 0.28 -44.63 12.57
CA LEU A 658 -0.82 -44.76 11.62
C LEU A 658 -0.55 -43.89 10.39
N ILE A 659 -0.95 -44.39 9.23
CA ILE A 659 -0.98 -43.60 7.99
C ILE A 659 -2.43 -43.57 7.52
N SER A 660 -2.99 -42.38 7.39
CA SER A 660 -4.35 -42.21 6.86
C SER A 660 -4.41 -42.41 5.34
N GLU A 661 -5.61 -42.62 4.82
CA GLU A 661 -5.89 -42.76 3.38
C GLU A 661 -5.35 -41.55 2.56
N ASP A 662 -5.30 -40.38 3.13
CA ASP A 662 -4.71 -39.14 2.56
C ASP A 662 -3.22 -38.91 2.94
N SER A 663 -2.55 -39.97 3.39
CA SER A 663 -1.11 -40.03 3.69
C SER A 663 -0.63 -39.14 4.86
N LYS A 664 -1.50 -38.77 5.78
CA LYS A 664 -1.14 -38.11 7.03
C LYS A 664 -0.53 -39.09 8.02
N GLN A 665 0.57 -38.73 8.65
CA GLN A 665 1.24 -39.53 9.66
C GLN A 665 0.73 -39.16 11.05
N ILE A 666 0.33 -40.16 11.83
CA ILE A 666 -0.23 -39.99 13.16
C ILE A 666 0.50 -40.93 14.11
N PHE A 667 0.92 -40.39 15.25
CA PHE A 667 1.56 -41.15 16.33
C PHE A 667 0.61 -41.18 17.54
N GLU A 668 -0.07 -42.28 17.72
CA GLU A 668 -1.09 -42.40 18.78
C GLU A 668 -0.61 -43.33 19.91
N PRO A 669 -0.53 -42.85 21.16
CA PRO A 669 -0.15 -43.66 22.31
C PRO A 669 -1.20 -44.73 22.62
N PHE A 670 -0.76 -45.88 23.14
CA PHE A 670 -1.65 -46.94 23.62
C PHE A 670 -1.23 -47.43 25.01
N GLU A 671 -2.19 -47.81 25.81
CA GLU A 671 -1.94 -48.46 27.11
C GLU A 671 -1.78 -49.99 26.92
N GLN A 672 -2.69 -50.62 26.16
CA GLN A 672 -2.64 -52.01 25.76
C GLN A 672 -2.63 -52.06 24.24
N GLN A 673 -1.80 -52.99 23.67
CA GLN A 673 -1.73 -53.19 22.23
C GLN A 673 -2.97 -53.95 21.76
N THR A 674 -3.82 -53.31 20.98
CA THR A 674 -5.03 -53.88 20.38
C THR A 674 -4.87 -54.14 18.88
N PHE A 675 -3.99 -53.42 18.21
CA PHE A 675 -3.77 -53.48 16.78
C PHE A 675 -2.37 -53.96 16.43
N GLN A 676 -2.23 -54.56 15.25
CA GLN A 676 -0.97 -55.04 14.70
C GLN A 676 -0.59 -54.28 13.44
N LYS A 677 0.69 -54.36 13.04
CA LYS A 677 1.15 -53.81 11.78
C LYS A 677 0.36 -54.43 10.61
N GLY A 678 -0.19 -53.59 9.74
CA GLY A 678 -0.99 -54.01 8.57
C GLY A 678 -2.51 -53.98 8.83
N ASP A 679 -2.96 -53.80 10.07
CA ASP A 679 -4.38 -53.65 10.37
C ASP A 679 -4.90 -52.31 9.79
N PHE A 680 -6.06 -52.41 9.12
CA PHE A 680 -6.81 -51.22 8.73
C PHE A 680 -7.71 -50.80 9.89
N VAL A 681 -7.76 -49.48 10.09
CA VAL A 681 -8.51 -48.90 11.22
C VAL A 681 -9.31 -47.68 10.77
N LYS A 682 -10.51 -47.51 11.35
CA LYS A 682 -11.31 -46.28 11.27
C LYS A 682 -11.08 -45.46 12.52
N PHE A 683 -10.96 -44.15 12.36
CA PHE A 683 -10.76 -43.26 13.48
C PHE A 683 -11.22 -41.84 13.18
N LYS A 684 -11.49 -41.07 14.21
CA LYS A 684 -11.76 -39.65 14.13
C LYS A 684 -10.41 -38.91 14.11
N ILE A 685 -10.17 -38.03 13.10
CA ILE A 685 -8.92 -37.31 12.96
C ILE A 685 -9.10 -35.84 13.34
N PHE A 686 -8.15 -35.31 14.09
CA PHE A 686 -8.03 -33.88 14.32
C PHE A 686 -6.58 -33.44 14.26
N LYS A 687 -6.37 -32.14 14.04
CA LYS A 687 -5.04 -31.53 14.03
C LYS A 687 -4.84 -30.62 15.25
N LYS A 688 -3.59 -30.51 15.67
CA LYS A 688 -3.19 -29.62 16.77
C LYS A 688 -1.85 -28.97 16.42
N SER A 689 -1.74 -27.66 16.60
CA SER A 689 -0.44 -26.96 16.51
C SER A 689 0.38 -27.26 17.77
N VAL A 690 1.57 -27.83 17.60
CA VAL A 690 2.53 -28.13 18.67
C VAL A 690 3.88 -27.53 18.26
N LYS A 691 4.35 -26.50 18.94
CA LYS A 691 5.64 -25.81 18.66
C LYS A 691 5.79 -25.42 17.17
N ASP A 692 4.78 -24.74 16.63
CA ASP A 692 4.72 -24.27 15.23
C ASP A 692 4.62 -25.39 14.16
N GLU A 693 4.54 -26.66 14.56
CA GLU A 693 4.26 -27.79 13.67
C GLU A 693 2.81 -28.24 13.80
N THR A 694 2.17 -28.51 12.66
CA THR A 694 0.84 -29.16 12.65
C THR A 694 1.00 -30.64 12.81
N ARG A 695 0.44 -31.23 13.87
CA ARG A 695 0.40 -32.66 14.11
C ARG A 695 -1.02 -33.17 14.09
N TYR A 696 -1.18 -34.38 13.58
CA TYR A 696 -2.46 -35.09 13.51
C TYR A 696 -2.57 -36.12 14.63
N PHE A 697 -3.78 -36.25 15.16
CA PHE A 697 -4.12 -37.16 16.25
C PHE A 697 -5.34 -38.00 15.86
N ALA A 698 -5.42 -39.25 16.38
CA ALA A 698 -6.53 -40.16 16.15
C ALA A 698 -7.33 -40.36 17.44
N GLN A 699 -8.63 -40.42 17.34
CA GLN A 699 -9.53 -40.81 18.46
C GLN A 699 -10.55 -41.85 17.98
N ASN A 700 -11.04 -42.64 18.93
CA ASN A 700 -12.04 -43.71 18.67
C ASN A 700 -11.58 -44.67 17.58
N ILE A 701 -10.34 -45.18 17.73
CA ILE A 701 -9.76 -46.10 16.77
C ILE A 701 -10.44 -47.45 16.87
N THR A 702 -10.99 -47.95 15.77
CA THR A 702 -11.66 -49.25 15.63
C THR A 702 -11.08 -50.03 14.47
N LEU A 703 -11.07 -51.35 14.57
CA LEU A 703 -10.64 -52.20 13.49
C LEU A 703 -11.59 -52.08 12.28
N CYS A 704 -11.02 -51.94 11.10
CA CYS A 704 -11.75 -51.94 9.83
C CYS A 704 -11.54 -53.28 9.10
N ASP A 705 -12.54 -53.73 8.39
CA ASP A 705 -12.36 -54.88 7.49
C ASP A 705 -11.27 -54.58 6.46
N LYS A 706 -10.47 -55.61 6.11
CA LYS A 706 -9.34 -55.46 5.22
C LYS A 706 -9.74 -55.00 3.81
N GLU A 707 -10.81 -55.56 3.27
CA GLU A 707 -11.26 -55.23 1.91
C GLU A 707 -11.85 -53.83 1.89
N GLU A 708 -12.68 -53.48 2.88
CA GLU A 708 -13.22 -52.15 3.07
C GLU A 708 -12.09 -51.15 3.26
N GLY A 709 -11.15 -51.42 4.16
CA GLY A 709 -10.02 -50.52 4.44
C GLY A 709 -9.13 -50.28 3.22
N MET A 710 -8.83 -51.37 2.49
CA MET A 710 -8.00 -51.28 1.28
C MET A 710 -8.68 -50.47 0.15
N ALA A 711 -10.01 -50.41 0.12
CA ALA A 711 -10.77 -49.67 -0.88
C ALA A 711 -10.48 -48.14 -0.81
N HIS A 712 -10.19 -47.62 0.36
CA HIS A 712 -9.93 -46.20 0.61
C HIS A 712 -8.53 -45.74 0.12
N PHE A 713 -7.59 -46.68 -0.06
CA PHE A 713 -6.23 -46.30 -0.47
C PHE A 713 -6.11 -46.13 -1.99
N PRO A 714 -5.26 -45.20 -2.46
CA PRO A 714 -5.12 -44.91 -3.87
C PRO A 714 -4.56 -46.11 -4.64
N SER A 715 -5.05 -46.29 -5.85
CA SER A 715 -4.49 -47.24 -6.80
C SER A 715 -3.80 -46.53 -7.96
N ARG A 716 -2.81 -47.19 -8.55
CA ARG A 716 -2.08 -46.65 -9.67
C ARG A 716 -1.55 -47.75 -10.59
N ILE A 717 -1.54 -47.51 -11.89
CA ILE A 717 -0.90 -48.35 -12.87
C ILE A 717 0.56 -47.99 -12.96
N ILE A 718 1.43 -48.94 -12.75
CA ILE A 718 2.88 -48.85 -12.88
C ILE A 718 3.32 -49.61 -14.11
N ALA A 719 4.47 -49.27 -14.67
CA ALA A 719 5.11 -50.00 -15.75
C ALA A 719 6.46 -50.56 -15.28
N VAL A 720 6.77 -51.77 -15.56
CA VAL A 720 8.01 -52.43 -15.18
C VAL A 720 9.11 -52.07 -16.20
N ASP A 721 10.11 -51.29 -15.79
CA ASP A 721 11.20 -50.84 -16.65
C ASP A 721 12.48 -51.65 -16.46
N GLY A 722 12.54 -52.46 -15.42
CA GLY A 722 13.68 -53.39 -15.20
C GLY A 722 13.38 -54.54 -14.27
N VAL A 723 13.86 -55.69 -14.61
CA VAL A 723 13.74 -56.94 -13.79
C VAL A 723 15.16 -57.41 -13.45
N ASN A 724 15.41 -57.75 -12.18
CA ASN A 724 16.67 -58.28 -11.71
C ASN A 724 16.47 -59.58 -10.97
N GLU A 725 16.63 -60.70 -11.71
CA GLU A 725 16.44 -62.06 -11.21
C GLU A 725 17.44 -62.40 -10.09
N SER A 726 18.68 -61.95 -10.19
CA SER A 726 19.72 -62.25 -9.20
C SER A 726 19.44 -61.59 -7.84
N LYS A 727 18.86 -60.40 -7.85
CA LYS A 727 18.43 -59.67 -6.64
C LYS A 727 16.98 -59.97 -6.24
N LYS A 728 16.27 -60.76 -7.03
CA LYS A 728 14.85 -61.08 -6.81
C LYS A 728 13.94 -59.89 -6.63
N LEU A 729 14.04 -58.94 -7.57
CA LEU A 729 13.23 -57.71 -7.56
C LEU A 729 12.95 -57.21 -8.99
N PHE A 730 11.96 -56.38 -9.13
CA PHE A 730 11.75 -55.55 -10.32
C PHE A 730 11.62 -54.07 -9.94
N HIS A 731 12.10 -53.25 -10.83
CA HIS A 731 11.94 -51.78 -10.75
C HIS A 731 10.71 -51.38 -11.56
N TYR A 732 10.01 -50.37 -11.06
CA TYR A 732 8.87 -49.84 -11.75
C TYR A 732 8.88 -48.31 -11.81
N VAL A 733 8.27 -47.81 -12.86
CA VAL A 733 8.07 -46.39 -13.10
C VAL A 733 6.59 -46.07 -13.24
N VAL A 734 6.26 -44.81 -12.99
CA VAL A 734 4.88 -44.31 -13.14
C VAL A 734 4.81 -43.30 -14.28
N GLY A 735 5.91 -42.60 -14.56
CA GLY A 735 6.04 -41.60 -15.58
C GLY A 735 6.98 -40.48 -15.15
N PRO A 736 7.30 -39.53 -16.05
CA PRO A 736 8.23 -38.44 -15.76
C PRO A 736 7.82 -37.63 -14.54
N GLY A 737 8.77 -37.36 -13.65
CA GLY A 737 8.55 -36.54 -12.45
C GLY A 737 7.74 -37.18 -11.33
N VAL A 738 7.40 -38.46 -11.45
CA VAL A 738 6.69 -39.25 -10.43
C VAL A 738 7.65 -40.24 -9.81
N LEU A 739 7.60 -40.39 -8.46
CA LEU A 739 8.43 -41.33 -7.73
C LEU A 739 8.31 -42.74 -8.31
N ASP A 740 9.42 -43.33 -8.71
CA ASP A 740 9.61 -44.71 -9.09
C ASP A 740 9.81 -45.59 -7.84
N GLY A 741 9.99 -46.88 -8.02
CA GLY A 741 10.20 -47.78 -6.90
C GLY A 741 10.64 -49.15 -7.29
N ILE A 742 10.88 -49.96 -6.26
CA ILE A 742 11.32 -51.34 -6.37
C ILE A 742 10.31 -52.22 -5.63
N ILE A 743 9.99 -53.36 -6.23
CA ILE A 743 9.17 -54.42 -5.61
C ILE A 743 10.00 -55.69 -5.58
N HIS A 744 10.15 -56.29 -4.40
CA HIS A 744 10.83 -57.57 -4.23
C HIS A 744 9.87 -58.72 -4.51
N PHE A 745 10.45 -59.84 -4.98
CA PHE A 745 9.68 -61.05 -5.34
C PHE A 745 9.04 -61.75 -4.14
N ASP A 746 9.42 -61.44 -2.93
CA ASP A 746 8.77 -61.90 -1.71
C ASP A 746 7.47 -61.14 -1.39
N GLN A 747 7.29 -59.98 -2.02
CA GLN A 747 6.07 -59.15 -1.84
C GLN A 747 4.95 -59.55 -2.80
N THR A 748 5.22 -60.39 -3.83
CA THR A 748 4.22 -60.78 -4.83
C THR A 748 4.60 -62.09 -5.51
N GLU A 749 3.61 -62.87 -5.89
CA GLU A 749 3.79 -64.05 -6.74
C GLU A 749 3.94 -63.69 -8.24
N ILE A 750 3.64 -62.48 -8.62
CA ILE A 750 3.72 -61.99 -10.00
C ILE A 750 5.18 -61.87 -10.41
N ARG A 751 5.50 -62.42 -11.59
CA ARG A 751 6.82 -62.29 -12.23
C ARG A 751 6.67 -61.58 -13.55
N PRO A 752 6.76 -60.24 -13.51
CA PRO A 752 6.53 -59.43 -14.70
C PRO A 752 7.77 -59.39 -15.60
N ASP A 753 7.53 -59.16 -16.89
CA ASP A 753 8.54 -58.76 -17.85
C ASP A 753 8.65 -57.25 -17.99
N VAL A 754 9.77 -56.78 -18.60
CA VAL A 754 9.94 -55.35 -18.90
C VAL A 754 8.87 -54.91 -19.90
N GLY A 755 8.12 -53.87 -19.55
CA GLY A 755 6.99 -53.37 -20.35
C GLY A 755 5.64 -53.82 -19.83
N ASP A 756 5.59 -54.76 -18.87
CA ASP A 756 4.33 -55.13 -18.23
C ASP A 756 3.77 -54.00 -17.37
N CYS A 757 2.47 -53.84 -17.39
CA CYS A 757 1.77 -52.93 -16.52
C CYS A 757 1.10 -53.68 -15.36
N LEU A 758 1.25 -53.16 -14.17
CA LEU A 758 0.65 -53.73 -12.97
C LEU A 758 -0.17 -52.64 -12.27
N LYS A 759 -1.28 -53.02 -11.66
CA LYS A 759 -2.08 -52.12 -10.83
C LYS A 759 -1.67 -52.32 -9.38
N ILE A 760 -1.23 -51.29 -8.74
CA ILE A 760 -0.85 -51.32 -7.31
C ILE A 760 -1.81 -50.47 -6.49
N LYS A 761 -2.11 -50.92 -5.27
CA LYS A 761 -2.62 -50.08 -4.19
C LYS A 761 -1.48 -49.74 -3.23
N TYR A 762 -1.46 -48.53 -2.68
CA TYR A 762 -0.33 -48.08 -1.90
C TYR A 762 -0.70 -46.96 -0.93
N TYR A 763 0.18 -46.70 0.03
CA TYR A 763 0.18 -45.46 0.80
C TYR A 763 1.57 -44.82 0.76
N MET A 764 1.60 -43.53 1.06
CA MET A 764 2.86 -42.79 1.12
C MET A 764 3.27 -42.58 2.59
N ARG A 765 4.53 -42.83 2.90
CA ARG A 765 5.11 -42.49 4.20
C ARG A 765 6.42 -41.76 4.07
N GLU A 766 6.79 -41.07 5.12
CA GLU A 766 8.07 -40.37 5.19
C GLU A 766 9.06 -41.18 6.03
N LYS A 767 10.26 -41.36 5.53
CA LYS A 767 11.36 -42.03 6.21
C LYS A 767 12.57 -41.13 6.21
N LYS A 768 13.39 -41.21 7.26
CA LYS A 768 14.68 -40.52 7.26
C LYS A 768 15.56 -41.13 6.18
N ASP A 769 16.24 -40.28 5.41
CA ASP A 769 17.19 -40.71 4.42
C ASP A 769 18.37 -41.42 5.10
N SER A 770 18.75 -42.57 4.62
CA SER A 770 19.85 -43.38 5.16
C SER A 770 21.21 -42.68 4.99
N LYS A 771 21.37 -41.80 3.99
CA LYS A 771 22.59 -41.05 3.69
C LYS A 771 22.61 -39.69 4.36
N ASN A 772 21.44 -39.10 4.67
CA ASN A 772 21.33 -37.80 5.33
C ASN A 772 20.15 -37.82 6.36
N PRO A 773 20.43 -38.12 7.64
CA PRO A 773 19.40 -38.28 8.68
C PRO A 773 18.54 -37.04 8.91
N ASN A 774 18.97 -35.87 8.44
CA ASN A 774 18.22 -34.62 8.55
C ASN A 774 17.23 -34.40 7.39
N LYS A 775 17.26 -35.28 6.37
CA LYS A 775 16.36 -35.21 5.23
C LYS A 775 15.30 -36.32 5.34
N GLN A 776 14.05 -35.98 5.18
CA GLN A 776 12.95 -36.95 5.04
C GLN A 776 12.73 -37.24 3.56
N VAL A 777 12.54 -38.50 3.24
CA VAL A 777 12.25 -39.00 1.90
C VAL A 777 10.89 -39.68 1.90
N LYS A 778 10.06 -39.34 0.94
CA LYS A 778 8.77 -40.00 0.72
C LYS A 778 9.00 -41.32 0.02
N ILE A 779 8.46 -42.39 0.58
CA ILE A 779 8.45 -43.74 0.00
C ILE A 779 7.04 -44.22 -0.19
N ARG A 780 6.84 -45.08 -1.19
CA ARG A 780 5.56 -45.72 -1.49
C ARG A 780 5.60 -47.13 -0.93
N GLU A 781 4.71 -47.42 0.00
CA GLU A 781 4.51 -48.78 0.55
C GLU A 781 3.35 -49.45 -0.18
N ILE A 782 3.60 -50.63 -0.68
CA ILE A 782 2.64 -51.37 -1.52
C ILE A 782 1.71 -52.22 -0.65
N LEU A 783 0.40 -52.09 -0.88
CA LEU A 783 -0.63 -52.85 -0.18
C LEU A 783 -1.10 -54.07 -0.97
N SER A 784 -1.28 -53.91 -2.28
CA SER A 784 -1.62 -55.01 -3.21
C SER A 784 -1.02 -54.77 -4.58
N ILE A 785 -0.80 -55.85 -5.29
CA ILE A 785 -0.31 -55.86 -6.66
C ILE A 785 -1.18 -56.81 -7.47
N GLU A 786 -1.70 -56.33 -8.60
CA GLU A 786 -2.59 -57.06 -9.49
C GLU A 786 -2.12 -56.89 -10.94
N THR A 787 -2.29 -57.94 -11.75
CA THR A 787 -2.08 -57.83 -13.18
C THR A 787 -3.21 -56.97 -13.79
N THR A 788 -2.88 -56.19 -14.84
CA THR A 788 -3.84 -55.36 -15.54
C THR A 788 -3.59 -55.37 -17.04
N ASN A 789 -4.66 -55.26 -17.81
CA ASN A 789 -4.57 -55.01 -19.25
C ASN A 789 -4.51 -53.52 -19.61
N GLU A 790 -4.63 -52.65 -18.62
CA GLU A 790 -4.52 -51.19 -18.83
C GLU A 790 -3.06 -50.77 -18.99
N ILE A 791 -2.77 -50.06 -20.05
CA ILE A 791 -1.42 -49.55 -20.32
C ILE A 791 -1.20 -48.21 -19.61
N ASN A 792 -0.03 -48.04 -19.04
CA ASN A 792 0.37 -46.77 -18.47
C ASN A 792 0.96 -45.85 -19.57
N ASP A 793 0.13 -45.05 -20.21
CA ASP A 793 0.49 -44.16 -21.33
C ASP A 793 1.51 -43.08 -20.96
N LYS A 794 1.73 -42.85 -19.66
CA LYS A 794 2.74 -41.90 -19.17
C LYS A 794 4.14 -42.52 -19.09
N ALA A 795 4.18 -43.84 -18.94
CA ALA A 795 5.43 -44.59 -18.81
C ALA A 795 5.75 -45.44 -20.05
N ILE A 796 4.76 -45.75 -20.89
CA ILE A 796 4.94 -46.53 -22.11
C ILE A 796 4.44 -45.73 -23.30
N LYS A 797 5.19 -45.69 -24.37
CA LYS A 797 4.84 -45.02 -25.64
C LYS A 797 5.03 -45.91 -26.83
N ASN A 798 4.10 -45.89 -27.76
CA ASN A 798 4.30 -46.41 -29.10
C ASN A 798 5.18 -45.47 -29.88
N ILE A 799 6.18 -45.98 -30.54
CA ILE A 799 7.17 -45.21 -31.30
C ILE A 799 7.26 -45.72 -32.73
N SER A 800 7.61 -44.86 -33.65
CA SER A 800 7.86 -45.21 -35.04
C SER A 800 8.91 -44.23 -35.60
N GLY A 801 9.88 -44.78 -36.33
CA GLY A 801 10.95 -43.97 -36.91
C GLY A 801 12.08 -44.77 -37.49
N LEU A 802 13.08 -44.05 -37.97
CA LEU A 802 14.33 -44.66 -38.42
C LEU A 802 15.12 -45.09 -37.16
N LEU A 803 15.52 -46.33 -37.11
CA LEU A 803 16.47 -46.88 -36.15
C LEU A 803 17.86 -46.65 -36.68
N GLU A 804 18.64 -45.82 -36.02
CA GLU A 804 20.01 -45.46 -36.37
C GLU A 804 20.99 -46.20 -35.47
N LEU A 805 21.83 -47.03 -36.07
CA LEU A 805 22.85 -47.78 -35.36
C LEU A 805 24.01 -46.90 -34.91
N LYS A 806 24.57 -47.15 -33.71
CA LYS A 806 25.69 -46.40 -33.13
C LYS A 806 26.75 -47.37 -32.57
N TRP A 807 27.98 -47.01 -32.71
CA TRP A 807 29.13 -47.78 -32.22
C TRP A 807 29.93 -46.97 -31.20
N LYS A 808 30.40 -47.58 -30.12
CA LYS A 808 31.29 -46.94 -29.15
C LYS A 808 32.71 -46.99 -29.68
N GLY A 809 33.24 -45.82 -30.06
CA GLY A 809 34.63 -45.64 -30.46
C GLY A 809 34.81 -45.36 -31.94
N GLY A 810 34.76 -44.09 -32.36
CA GLY A 810 35.40 -43.64 -33.57
C GLY A 810 36.89 -43.64 -33.30
N TYR A 811 37.66 -44.52 -33.91
CA TYR A 811 39.07 -44.30 -34.12
C TYR A 811 39.17 -43.31 -35.28
N ASP A 812 39.85 -42.20 -35.06
CA ASP A 812 40.41 -41.34 -36.11
C ASP A 812 41.34 -42.17 -36.97
N TYR A 813 41.01 -42.30 -38.23
CA TYR A 813 41.91 -42.85 -39.24
C TYR A 813 42.72 -41.70 -39.80
N ASP A 814 43.93 -41.53 -39.28
CA ASP A 814 45.05 -40.92 -40.03
C ASP A 814 46.17 -41.96 -40.23
N ASP A 815 46.39 -42.24 -41.52
CA ASP A 815 47.56 -42.77 -42.18
C ASP A 815 48.40 -43.89 -41.51
N TYR A 816 48.29 -45.10 -42.11
CA TYR A 816 49.51 -45.74 -42.60
C TYR A 816 49.11 -46.78 -43.65
N TYR A 817 49.67 -46.67 -44.89
CA TYR A 817 49.72 -47.72 -45.90
C TYR A 817 50.60 -48.79 -45.42
N ASP A 818 50.15 -50.04 -45.42
CA ASP A 818 51.03 -51.19 -45.67
C ASP A 818 50.24 -52.30 -46.41
N ASP A 819 50.77 -52.72 -47.52
CA ASP A 819 50.32 -53.81 -48.38
C ASP A 819 50.56 -55.14 -47.67
N ASP A 820 49.52 -55.94 -47.46
CA ASP A 820 49.56 -57.42 -47.53
C ASP A 820 48.11 -57.95 -47.59
N GLU A 821 47.88 -58.66 -48.69
CA GLU A 821 46.68 -59.43 -49.02
C GLU A 821 46.61 -60.65 -48.07
N ASP A 822 45.61 -60.69 -47.18
CA ASP A 822 45.08 -61.97 -46.67
C ASP A 822 43.57 -61.84 -46.42
N GLU A 823 42.81 -62.83 -46.86
CA GLU A 823 41.38 -62.94 -46.78
C GLU A 823 40.85 -62.77 -45.32
N VAL A 824 40.18 -61.65 -45.02
CA VAL A 824 39.42 -61.46 -43.75
C VAL A 824 37.98 -61.75 -44.00
N GLU A 825 37.46 -62.85 -43.53
CA GLU A 825 36.00 -63.06 -43.30
C GLU A 825 35.43 -61.86 -42.57
N SER A 826 34.54 -61.09 -43.21
CA SER A 826 33.83 -59.99 -42.60
C SER A 826 32.95 -60.46 -41.45
N LYS A 827 33.49 -60.41 -40.21
CA LYS A 827 32.63 -60.48 -39.01
C LYS A 827 31.71 -59.26 -39.03
N VAL A 828 30.43 -59.52 -39.29
CA VAL A 828 29.35 -58.53 -39.11
C VAL A 828 29.34 -58.12 -37.63
N THR A 829 29.97 -56.98 -37.30
CA THR A 829 29.96 -56.43 -35.94
C THR A 829 28.61 -55.75 -35.71
N THR A 830 27.79 -56.30 -34.81
CA THR A 830 26.53 -55.72 -34.37
C THR A 830 26.83 -54.38 -33.65
N ALA A 831 26.09 -53.34 -33.93
CA ALA A 831 26.20 -52.03 -33.26
C ALA A 831 26.06 -52.16 -31.73
N ASP A 832 26.73 -51.24 -31.00
CA ASP A 832 26.69 -51.24 -29.54
C ASP A 832 25.36 -50.76 -28.97
N PHE A 833 24.65 -49.92 -29.70
CA PHE A 833 23.31 -49.42 -29.38
C PHE A 833 22.74 -48.73 -30.61
N ALA A 834 21.48 -48.33 -30.50
CA ALA A 834 20.78 -47.55 -31.53
C ALA A 834 19.87 -46.51 -30.91
N PHE A 835 19.36 -45.59 -31.74
CA PHE A 835 18.33 -44.65 -31.41
C PHE A 835 17.20 -44.67 -32.44
N ILE A 836 15.98 -44.48 -31.95
CA ILE A 836 14.81 -44.14 -32.79
C ILE A 836 14.40 -42.75 -32.35
N GLY A 837 14.90 -41.70 -33.00
CA GLY A 837 14.80 -40.31 -32.49
C GLY A 837 15.49 -40.22 -31.12
N ASP A 838 14.75 -39.84 -30.07
CA ASP A 838 15.25 -39.71 -28.70
C ASP A 838 15.18 -41.01 -27.86
N TYR A 839 14.73 -42.12 -28.46
CA TYR A 839 14.49 -43.37 -27.76
C TYR A 839 15.70 -44.30 -27.91
N TYR A 840 16.31 -44.66 -26.78
CA TYR A 840 17.50 -45.49 -26.69
C TYR A 840 17.12 -47.00 -26.95
N VAL A 841 17.85 -47.65 -27.84
CA VAL A 841 17.70 -49.10 -28.16
C VAL A 841 19.00 -49.79 -27.67
N HIS A 842 18.82 -50.69 -26.70
CA HIS A 842 19.95 -51.45 -26.15
C HIS A 842 20.42 -52.53 -27.14
N ARG A 843 21.71 -52.88 -27.09
CA ARG A 843 22.35 -53.88 -27.94
C ARG A 843 21.63 -55.24 -27.94
N ASP A 844 21.15 -55.69 -26.78
CA ASP A 844 20.45 -56.96 -26.67
C ASP A 844 19.19 -57.03 -27.57
N LEU A 845 18.51 -55.92 -27.75
CA LEU A 845 17.35 -55.83 -28.63
C LEU A 845 17.79 -55.88 -30.10
N LEU A 846 18.93 -55.23 -30.44
CA LEU A 846 19.49 -55.33 -31.78
C LEU A 846 19.91 -56.76 -32.14
N LEU A 847 20.48 -57.49 -31.19
CA LEU A 847 20.88 -58.88 -31.34
C LEU A 847 19.62 -59.80 -31.43
N LYS A 848 18.61 -59.56 -30.59
CA LYS A 848 17.38 -60.32 -30.57
C LYS A 848 16.64 -60.30 -31.92
N TYR A 849 16.69 -59.18 -32.59
CA TYR A 849 16.02 -58.98 -33.87
C TYR A 849 16.96 -59.02 -35.09
N ASN A 850 18.24 -59.34 -34.90
CA ASN A 850 19.28 -59.44 -35.90
C ASN A 850 19.39 -58.19 -36.81
N ILE A 851 19.42 -57.02 -36.19
CA ILE A 851 19.47 -55.72 -36.86
C ILE A 851 20.94 -55.34 -37.14
N THR A 852 21.28 -55.29 -38.44
CA THR A 852 22.66 -55.03 -38.90
C THR A 852 22.79 -53.76 -39.71
N SER A 853 21.71 -53.12 -40.02
CA SER A 853 21.69 -51.84 -40.77
C SER A 853 20.55 -50.93 -40.29
N ASP A 854 20.63 -49.66 -40.54
CA ASP A 854 19.57 -48.72 -40.29
C ASP A 854 18.30 -49.09 -41.01
N CYS A 855 17.16 -49.07 -40.29
CA CYS A 855 15.90 -49.50 -40.83
C CYS A 855 14.73 -48.79 -40.16
N HIS A 856 13.62 -48.60 -40.87
CA HIS A 856 12.39 -48.10 -40.29
C HIS A 856 11.71 -49.21 -39.46
N VAL A 857 11.40 -48.85 -38.25
CA VAL A 857 10.75 -49.73 -37.30
C VAL A 857 9.62 -49.06 -36.55
N THR A 858 8.69 -49.85 -36.03
CA THR A 858 7.75 -49.45 -34.99
C THR A 858 8.10 -50.19 -33.71
N GLY A 859 7.65 -49.75 -32.60
CA GLY A 859 7.92 -50.40 -31.34
C GLY A 859 7.27 -49.75 -30.14
N ARG A 860 7.69 -50.23 -28.97
CA ARG A 860 7.26 -49.60 -27.70
C ARG A 860 8.51 -49.21 -26.89
N ALA A 861 8.46 -48.00 -26.35
CA ALA A 861 9.49 -47.51 -25.42
C ALA A 861 8.90 -47.27 -24.04
N ILE A 862 9.71 -47.55 -23.03
CA ILE A 862 9.38 -47.33 -21.63
C ILE A 862 10.26 -46.22 -21.03
N PHE A 863 9.65 -45.42 -20.19
CA PHE A 863 10.37 -44.42 -19.36
C PHE A 863 11.18 -45.16 -18.28
N THR A 864 12.42 -44.81 -18.06
CA THR A 864 13.29 -45.46 -17.07
C THR A 864 13.54 -44.54 -15.86
N GLY A 865 13.82 -45.13 -14.70
CA GLY A 865 14.04 -44.36 -13.47
C GLY A 865 15.16 -43.33 -13.51
N ASP A 866 16.08 -43.41 -14.51
CA ASP A 866 17.14 -42.42 -14.75
C ASP A 866 16.70 -41.22 -15.62
N GLY A 867 15.41 -41.18 -15.95
CA GLY A 867 14.82 -40.04 -16.69
C GLY A 867 14.88 -40.19 -18.23
N LYS A 868 15.28 -41.37 -18.75
CA LYS A 868 15.42 -41.64 -20.18
C LYS A 868 14.28 -42.53 -20.70
N TRP A 869 14.20 -42.62 -22.00
CA TRP A 869 13.29 -43.57 -22.66
C TRP A 869 14.09 -44.68 -23.31
N LYS A 870 13.75 -45.93 -23.02
CA LYS A 870 14.38 -47.15 -23.54
C LYS A 870 13.37 -47.96 -24.35
N VAL A 871 13.75 -48.37 -25.53
CA VAL A 871 12.95 -49.28 -26.34
C VAL A 871 13.06 -50.69 -25.77
N PHE A 872 11.92 -51.38 -25.56
CA PHE A 872 11.87 -52.69 -25.03
C PHE A 872 11.26 -53.70 -26.03
N GLU A 873 10.55 -53.23 -27.04
CA GLU A 873 9.93 -54.05 -28.06
C GLU A 873 10.00 -53.38 -29.43
N LEU A 874 10.31 -54.13 -30.44
CA LEU A 874 10.34 -53.68 -31.84
C LEU A 874 9.44 -54.55 -32.69
N THR A 875 8.77 -53.92 -33.68
CA THR A 875 7.92 -54.57 -34.68
C THR A 875 8.32 -54.06 -36.04
N PHE A 876 8.56 -54.96 -36.94
CA PHE A 876 8.92 -54.67 -38.31
C PHE A 876 7.68 -54.64 -39.18
N GLY A 877 7.43 -53.60 -39.93
CA GLY A 877 6.38 -53.55 -40.94
C GLY A 877 6.71 -54.52 -42.07
N ASN A 878 5.79 -55.37 -42.45
CA ASN A 878 5.89 -56.23 -43.60
C ASN A 878 6.04 -55.42 -44.88
#